data_6b4faab4e2d230432d6744a9ccbbd0c4
#
_entry.id   6b4faab4e2d230432d6744a9ccbbd0c4
#
_cell.length_a   1.000
_cell.length_b   1.000
_cell.length_c   1.000
_cell.angle_alpha   90.00
_cell.angle_beta   90.00
_cell.angle_gamma   90.00
#
_symmetry.space_group_name_H-M   'P 1'
#
loop_
_entity.id
_entity.type
_entity.pdbx_description
1 polymer ?
#
loop_
_entity_poly.entity_id
_entity_poly.type
_entity_poly.pdbx_seq_one_letter_code
_entity_poly.pdbx_strand_id
1 'polypeptide(L)'
;TCPPVKGQDTIKENRVADFRSALASGRTLLLDGGMGTMLQARGLPAGEHPEQFCLDRPDVLRGIHADYLAAGADIILTCTFGGSRLKLPAGIDVTPFNRTMARIARAAVDAAGREAFVAGDMGPCGQFVRPLGDLHPLELYEALREQARGLVEGGVDLFLIETQFDLAEVRIAVAAIRAESDLPIMVSMTFEQGTSLTGTTPEIFAETMQNLGVDALGLNCGLGPEQMAPLMERFLACSSVPVLAEPNAGLPELVDGKTVFRLPPEPFAEKTAAFVGMGARLVGGCCGTTPDHIAALRRAVDAVGPCPAPAVTPSGIVLTTRTRLVRVSPAEPFKIIGERINPTGKKDLQAELQAGEYGLAMRFASEQVALGAPILDVNVGAPMVDEALLLPELVQRLTGKYAEPLSLDSSHAEAIAAALPFCPGSPLVNSISGEADRMEHLGPLCRQWGAPFILLPIQGRKLPVKAADRIAIIENMLDKAAMLGIPRRLVLVDVLALAVASKAEAAREGLETIRWCAAHGLATTIGLSNISFGLPARELVNTTFLSMAMGAGLSSCIANPSSGRLREAKAAGDVLMGHDRDAAAFVNGYAMWTPGNGGTADAAAFARATAQTVEEAVILGDRESVVGLVEKELEAGADPFELVRGRLIPAITEVGSKYERREYFLPQLLRSAETMQTAFARLKPLLERE
;
A
#
# COMPACT_ATOMS: atom_id res chain seq x y z
N THR A 1 38.31 -19.77 3.97
CA THR A 1 38.14 -18.82 2.86
C THR A 1 38.37 -19.57 1.54
N CYS A 2 37.31 -20.14 0.98
CA CYS A 2 37.31 -20.59 -0.40
C CYS A 2 37.02 -19.38 -1.31
N PRO A 3 37.72 -19.22 -2.44
CA PRO A 3 37.43 -18.13 -3.37
C PRO A 3 36.06 -18.36 -4.03
N PRO A 4 35.27 -17.29 -4.33
CA PRO A 4 33.99 -17.43 -5.01
C PRO A 4 34.21 -17.99 -6.43
N VAL A 5 33.35 -18.92 -6.81
CA VAL A 5 33.33 -19.51 -8.15
C VAL A 5 32.79 -18.46 -9.12
N LYS A 6 33.69 -17.78 -9.82
CA LYS A 6 33.42 -16.70 -10.79
C LYS A 6 32.48 -17.05 -11.98
N GLY A 7 31.92 -18.23 -12.05
CA GLY A 7 31.04 -18.66 -13.14
C GLY A 7 29.55 -18.61 -12.84
N GLN A 8 29.14 -18.58 -11.56
CA GLN A 8 27.72 -18.55 -11.20
C GLN A 8 27.12 -17.15 -11.20
N ASP A 9 27.91 -16.13 -10.87
CA ASP A 9 27.42 -14.73 -10.80
C ASP A 9 27.17 -14.15 -12.19
N THR A 10 28.06 -14.43 -13.15
CA THR A 10 27.89 -13.98 -14.55
C THR A 10 26.71 -14.64 -15.27
N ILE A 11 26.34 -15.88 -14.93
CA ILE A 11 25.18 -16.57 -15.52
C ILE A 11 23.88 -15.98 -14.93
N LYS A 12 23.86 -15.63 -13.64
CA LYS A 12 22.72 -14.98 -12.99
C LYS A 12 22.49 -13.56 -13.52
N GLU A 13 23.53 -12.76 -13.66
CA GLU A 13 23.44 -11.39 -14.18
C GLU A 13 22.89 -11.36 -15.62
N ASN A 14 23.32 -12.28 -16.49
CA ASN A 14 22.81 -12.38 -17.85
C ASN A 14 21.32 -12.73 -17.89
N ARG A 15 20.83 -13.65 -17.04
CA ARG A 15 19.41 -14.07 -17.03
C ARG A 15 18.47 -12.96 -16.54
N VAL A 16 18.87 -12.17 -15.55
CA VAL A 16 18.10 -10.99 -15.07
C VAL A 16 18.00 -9.94 -16.17
N ALA A 17 19.10 -9.69 -16.89
CA ALA A 17 19.10 -8.80 -18.03
C ALA A 17 18.17 -9.31 -19.15
N ASP A 18 18.13 -10.62 -19.39
CA ASP A 18 17.29 -11.25 -20.41
C ASP A 18 15.79 -11.05 -20.15
N PHE A 19 15.29 -11.28 -18.93
CA PHE A 19 13.87 -11.07 -18.63
C PHE A 19 13.45 -9.58 -18.72
N ARG A 20 14.23 -8.67 -18.11
CA ARG A 20 13.95 -7.23 -18.22
C ARG A 20 14.04 -6.73 -19.66
N SER A 21 14.95 -7.27 -20.43
CA SER A 21 15.08 -6.97 -21.87
C SER A 21 13.88 -7.50 -22.66
N ALA A 22 13.42 -8.73 -22.37
CA ALA A 22 12.23 -9.31 -22.98
C ALA A 22 10.98 -8.46 -22.63
N LEU A 23 10.85 -8.04 -21.37
CA LEU A 23 9.76 -7.19 -20.91
C LEU A 23 9.78 -5.80 -21.59
N ALA A 24 10.95 -5.23 -21.83
CA ALA A 24 11.15 -3.93 -22.50
C ALA A 24 11.02 -4.01 -24.02
N SER A 25 11.12 -5.21 -24.63
CA SER A 25 11.16 -5.38 -26.09
C SER A 25 9.90 -4.97 -26.85
N GLY A 26 8.78 -4.81 -26.16
CA GLY A 26 7.46 -4.62 -26.77
C GLY A 26 6.71 -5.93 -27.09
N ARG A 27 7.39 -7.08 -27.00
CA ARG A 27 6.76 -8.40 -27.15
C ARG A 27 5.83 -8.69 -25.98
N THR A 28 4.63 -9.20 -26.24
CA THR A 28 3.76 -9.74 -25.20
C THR A 28 4.30 -11.09 -24.72
N LEU A 29 4.45 -11.25 -23.40
CA LEU A 29 4.88 -12.50 -22.77
C LEU A 29 3.65 -13.27 -22.26
N LEU A 30 3.63 -14.57 -22.53
CA LEU A 30 2.60 -15.47 -22.02
C LEU A 30 3.07 -16.19 -20.77
N LEU A 31 2.24 -16.12 -19.71
CA LEU A 31 2.37 -17.02 -18.57
C LEU A 31 1.69 -18.36 -18.86
N ASP A 32 1.96 -19.34 -18.02
CA ASP A 32 1.27 -20.63 -18.05
C ASP A 32 -0.20 -20.50 -17.57
N GLY A 33 -0.82 -21.59 -17.19
CA GLY A 33 -2.22 -21.63 -16.80
C GLY A 33 -2.44 -22.32 -15.46
N GLY A 34 -3.68 -22.72 -15.20
CA GLY A 34 -4.14 -23.24 -13.92
C GLY A 34 -3.40 -24.50 -13.45
N MET A 35 -2.36 -24.34 -12.63
CA MET A 35 -1.59 -25.45 -12.06
C MET A 35 -2.49 -26.41 -11.27
N GLY A 36 -3.34 -25.92 -10.38
CA GLY A 36 -4.29 -26.74 -9.62
C GLY A 36 -5.25 -27.53 -10.51
N THR A 37 -5.73 -26.92 -11.60
CA THR A 37 -6.56 -27.59 -12.62
C THR A 37 -5.83 -28.77 -13.25
N MET A 38 -4.57 -28.58 -13.63
CA MET A 38 -3.76 -29.63 -14.24
C MET A 38 -3.39 -30.73 -13.24
N LEU A 39 -3.08 -30.40 -12.00
CA LEU A 39 -2.78 -31.39 -10.96
C LEU A 39 -4.01 -32.27 -10.67
N GLN A 40 -5.22 -31.70 -10.58
CA GLN A 40 -6.46 -32.45 -10.44
C GLN A 40 -6.69 -33.40 -11.63
N ALA A 41 -6.47 -32.92 -12.86
CA ALA A 41 -6.53 -33.74 -14.06
C ALA A 41 -5.49 -34.88 -14.10
N ARG A 42 -4.36 -34.72 -13.39
CA ARG A 42 -3.28 -35.72 -13.25
C ARG A 42 -3.38 -36.54 -11.96
N GLY A 43 -4.52 -36.47 -11.24
CA GLY A 43 -4.85 -37.35 -10.13
C GLY A 43 -4.55 -36.82 -8.74
N LEU A 44 -4.41 -35.48 -8.56
CA LEU A 44 -4.40 -34.87 -7.21
C LEU A 44 -5.76 -35.13 -6.53
N PRO A 45 -5.79 -35.87 -5.39
CA PRO A 45 -7.01 -36.12 -4.67
C PRO A 45 -7.58 -34.85 -4.04
N ALA A 46 -8.91 -34.83 -3.88
CA ALA A 46 -9.56 -33.71 -3.19
C ALA A 46 -9.11 -33.62 -1.72
N GLY A 47 -8.66 -32.43 -1.31
CA GLY A 47 -8.20 -32.16 0.05
C GLY A 47 -6.71 -32.46 0.32
N GLU A 48 -5.98 -33.02 -0.64
CA GLU A 48 -4.52 -33.12 -0.54
C GLU A 48 -3.84 -31.78 -0.90
N HIS A 49 -2.68 -31.53 -0.28
CA HIS A 49 -1.87 -30.36 -0.56
C HIS A 49 -1.15 -30.52 -1.92
N PRO A 50 -1.34 -29.59 -2.88
CA PRO A 50 -0.65 -29.62 -4.16
C PRO A 50 0.86 -29.73 -4.04
N GLU A 51 1.44 -29.03 -3.08
CA GLU A 51 2.87 -28.98 -2.80
C GLU A 51 3.41 -30.34 -2.40
N GLN A 52 2.74 -31.06 -1.48
CA GLN A 52 3.12 -32.41 -1.07
C GLN A 52 2.99 -33.39 -2.24
N PHE A 53 1.88 -33.31 -2.97
CA PHE A 53 1.64 -34.16 -4.13
C PHE A 53 2.75 -34.02 -5.20
N CYS A 54 3.19 -32.78 -5.47
CA CYS A 54 4.27 -32.51 -6.42
C CYS A 54 5.64 -32.97 -5.91
N LEU A 55 5.88 -32.89 -4.60
CA LEU A 55 7.10 -33.38 -3.98
C LEU A 55 7.22 -34.90 -4.13
N ASP A 56 6.11 -35.64 -3.93
CA ASP A 56 6.05 -37.10 -4.03
C ASP A 56 6.03 -37.58 -5.49
N ARG A 57 5.56 -36.73 -6.41
CA ARG A 57 5.41 -37.05 -7.85
C ARG A 57 6.02 -35.98 -8.76
N PRO A 58 7.34 -35.76 -8.71
CA PRO A 58 8.02 -34.73 -9.48
C PRO A 58 7.88 -34.87 -11.00
N ASP A 59 7.65 -36.09 -11.49
CA ASP A 59 7.45 -36.33 -12.91
C ASP A 59 6.11 -35.82 -13.42
N VAL A 60 5.07 -35.82 -12.58
CA VAL A 60 3.77 -35.19 -12.90
C VAL A 60 3.95 -33.70 -13.09
N LEU A 61 4.60 -33.03 -12.14
CA LEU A 61 4.86 -31.58 -12.22
C LEU A 61 5.70 -31.23 -13.44
N ARG A 62 6.79 -31.99 -13.70
CA ARG A 62 7.63 -31.80 -14.90
C ARG A 62 6.83 -31.95 -16.19
N GLY A 63 5.91 -32.93 -16.24
CA GLY A 63 5.03 -33.14 -17.40
C GLY A 63 4.08 -31.95 -17.62
N ILE A 64 3.51 -31.36 -16.55
CA ILE A 64 2.65 -30.15 -16.65
C ILE A 64 3.45 -28.97 -17.18
N HIS A 65 4.65 -28.71 -16.64
CA HIS A 65 5.51 -27.64 -17.15
C HIS A 65 5.85 -27.82 -18.63
N ALA A 66 6.18 -29.07 -19.05
CA ALA A 66 6.46 -29.38 -20.46
C ALA A 66 5.25 -29.11 -21.36
N ASP A 67 4.03 -29.45 -20.91
CA ASP A 67 2.80 -29.19 -21.66
C ASP A 67 2.56 -27.71 -21.87
N TYR A 68 2.72 -26.87 -20.82
CA TYR A 68 2.56 -25.41 -20.95
C TYR A 68 3.66 -24.79 -21.82
N LEU A 69 4.91 -25.23 -21.70
CA LEU A 69 5.99 -24.78 -22.58
C LEU A 69 5.71 -25.16 -24.04
N ALA A 70 5.22 -26.36 -24.32
CA ALA A 70 4.82 -26.80 -25.67
C ALA A 70 3.63 -26.00 -26.20
N ALA A 71 2.71 -25.56 -25.31
CA ALA A 71 1.59 -24.68 -25.64
C ALA A 71 2.02 -23.24 -25.96
N GLY A 72 3.27 -22.86 -25.71
CA GLY A 72 3.83 -21.54 -26.04
C GLY A 72 3.92 -20.57 -24.86
N ALA A 73 3.81 -21.03 -23.60
CA ALA A 73 4.07 -20.20 -22.44
C ALA A 73 5.52 -19.72 -22.40
N ASP A 74 5.76 -18.42 -22.28
CA ASP A 74 7.09 -17.81 -22.14
C ASP A 74 7.58 -17.83 -20.69
N ILE A 75 6.67 -17.92 -19.72
CA ILE A 75 6.92 -17.94 -18.29
C ILE A 75 6.14 -19.10 -17.67
N ILE A 76 6.79 -19.94 -16.87
CA ILE A 76 6.13 -20.98 -16.07
C ILE A 76 6.36 -20.75 -14.57
N LEU A 77 5.37 -21.12 -13.75
CA LEU A 77 5.39 -20.95 -12.30
C LEU A 77 5.90 -22.21 -11.59
N THR A 78 6.61 -22.03 -10.48
CA THR A 78 7.29 -23.15 -9.75
C THR A 78 6.37 -24.10 -8.99
N CYS A 79 5.06 -23.88 -8.95
CA CYS A 79 4.12 -24.63 -8.09
C CYS A 79 4.47 -24.53 -6.59
N THR A 80 4.75 -23.31 -6.14
CA THR A 80 5.12 -23.00 -4.74
C THR A 80 4.18 -21.96 -4.12
N PHE A 81 2.95 -21.89 -4.62
CA PHE A 81 1.89 -21.01 -4.14
C PHE A 81 1.69 -21.08 -2.61
N GLY A 82 1.70 -22.30 -2.05
CA GLY A 82 1.65 -22.55 -0.61
C GLY A 82 3.01 -22.82 0.03
N GLY A 83 4.12 -22.41 -0.61
CA GLY A 83 5.48 -22.78 -0.24
C GLY A 83 6.07 -22.12 1.00
N SER A 84 5.31 -21.32 1.76
CA SER A 84 5.77 -20.71 3.02
C SER A 84 5.54 -21.64 4.22
N ARG A 85 6.31 -21.46 5.31
CA ARG A 85 6.10 -22.23 6.56
C ARG A 85 4.73 -22.02 7.20
N LEU A 86 3.99 -20.98 6.79
CA LEU A 86 2.64 -20.70 7.28
C LEU A 86 1.57 -21.57 6.59
N LYS A 87 1.91 -22.22 5.45
CA LYS A 87 0.97 -23.03 4.66
C LYS A 87 1.46 -24.45 4.40
N LEU A 88 2.78 -24.68 4.33
CA LEU A 88 3.32 -26.01 4.11
C LEU A 88 2.91 -26.98 5.24
N PRO A 89 2.61 -28.24 4.91
CA PRO A 89 2.38 -29.27 5.89
C PRO A 89 3.53 -29.42 6.88
N ALA A 90 3.22 -29.74 8.14
CA ALA A 90 4.22 -29.98 9.16
C ALA A 90 5.24 -31.07 8.72
N GLY A 91 6.52 -30.80 8.92
CA GLY A 91 7.60 -31.72 8.57
C GLY A 91 8.24 -31.47 7.20
N ILE A 92 7.74 -30.54 6.41
CA ILE A 92 8.39 -30.10 5.17
C ILE A 92 9.26 -28.88 5.45
N ASP A 93 10.57 -28.99 5.16
CA ASP A 93 11.51 -27.89 5.26
C ASP A 93 11.32 -26.90 4.10
N VAL A 94 11.06 -25.64 4.42
CA VAL A 94 10.67 -24.58 3.46
C VAL A 94 11.72 -24.35 2.37
N THR A 95 12.96 -24.05 2.75
CA THR A 95 14.02 -23.73 1.77
C THR A 95 14.36 -24.91 0.84
N PRO A 96 14.56 -26.17 1.33
CA PRO A 96 14.76 -27.33 0.46
C PRO A 96 13.57 -27.62 -0.45
N PHE A 97 12.33 -27.47 0.04
CA PHE A 97 11.12 -27.65 -0.75
C PHE A 97 11.09 -26.68 -1.94
N ASN A 98 11.12 -25.38 -1.68
CA ASN A 98 11.05 -24.35 -2.70
C ASN A 98 12.19 -24.46 -3.72
N ARG A 99 13.41 -24.78 -3.26
CA ARG A 99 14.55 -25.07 -4.14
C ARG A 99 14.29 -26.25 -5.06
N THR A 100 13.67 -27.31 -4.56
CA THR A 100 13.36 -28.50 -5.34
C THR A 100 12.32 -28.20 -6.43
N MET A 101 11.22 -27.51 -6.07
CA MET A 101 10.17 -27.12 -7.03
C MET A 101 10.73 -26.22 -8.13
N ALA A 102 11.53 -25.22 -7.77
CA ALA A 102 12.18 -24.35 -8.75
C ALA A 102 13.12 -25.11 -9.69
N ARG A 103 13.86 -26.10 -9.19
CA ARG A 103 14.73 -26.95 -10.03
C ARG A 103 13.95 -27.81 -10.99
N ILE A 104 12.76 -28.31 -10.62
CA ILE A 104 11.90 -29.08 -11.52
C ILE A 104 11.43 -28.18 -12.69
N ALA A 105 10.97 -26.96 -12.40
CA ALA A 105 10.57 -26.00 -13.42
C ALA A 105 11.77 -25.62 -14.32
N ARG A 106 12.95 -25.36 -13.73
CA ARG A 106 14.18 -25.05 -14.46
C ARG A 106 14.56 -26.17 -15.43
N ALA A 107 14.52 -27.41 -14.97
CA ALA A 107 14.82 -28.55 -15.81
C ALA A 107 13.85 -28.70 -17.01
N ALA A 108 12.57 -28.33 -16.81
CA ALA A 108 11.60 -28.31 -17.90
C ALA A 108 11.91 -27.23 -18.95
N VAL A 109 12.29 -26.02 -18.49
CA VAL A 109 12.70 -24.91 -19.38
C VAL A 109 13.97 -25.27 -20.15
N ASP A 110 14.98 -25.81 -19.46
CA ASP A 110 16.24 -26.20 -20.10
C ASP A 110 16.02 -27.32 -21.17
N ALA A 111 15.05 -28.21 -20.95
CA ALA A 111 14.68 -29.26 -21.90
C ALA A 111 13.82 -28.75 -23.07
N ALA A 112 13.15 -27.60 -22.95
CA ALA A 112 12.25 -27.10 -24.00
C ALA A 112 12.98 -26.59 -25.25
N GLY A 113 14.29 -26.30 -25.18
CA GLY A 113 15.13 -25.89 -26.32
C GLY A 113 14.77 -24.50 -26.89
N ARG A 114 14.04 -23.68 -26.14
CA ARG A 114 13.67 -22.29 -26.49
C ARG A 114 13.80 -21.36 -25.31
N GLU A 115 13.79 -20.05 -25.57
CA GLU A 115 13.75 -19.03 -24.52
C GLU A 115 12.45 -19.16 -23.73
N ALA A 116 12.58 -19.35 -22.43
CA ALA A 116 11.48 -19.28 -21.46
C ALA A 116 12.04 -18.98 -20.06
N PHE A 117 11.19 -18.51 -19.16
CA PHE A 117 11.57 -18.06 -17.82
C PHE A 117 10.85 -18.87 -16.74
N VAL A 118 11.50 -19.01 -15.59
CA VAL A 118 10.94 -19.63 -14.39
C VAL A 118 10.60 -18.53 -13.39
N ALA A 119 9.32 -18.38 -13.07
CA ALA A 119 8.84 -17.50 -12.03
C ALA A 119 8.70 -18.25 -10.70
N GLY A 120 9.36 -17.77 -9.67
CA GLY A 120 9.14 -18.21 -8.30
C GLY A 120 7.76 -17.76 -7.82
N ASP A 121 6.85 -18.70 -7.70
CA ASP A 121 5.45 -18.46 -7.36
C ASP A 121 5.25 -18.31 -5.85
N MET A 122 4.61 -17.22 -5.40
CA MET A 122 4.33 -16.92 -4.00
C MET A 122 2.88 -16.46 -3.83
N GLY A 123 2.02 -17.34 -3.32
CA GLY A 123 0.63 -17.03 -3.00
C GLY A 123 0.46 -16.42 -1.60
N PRO A 124 -0.78 -16.01 -1.22
CA PRO A 124 -1.07 -15.44 0.08
C PRO A 124 -0.89 -16.46 1.21
N CYS A 125 -0.47 -15.98 2.40
CA CYS A 125 -0.22 -16.84 3.57
C CYS A 125 -1.49 -17.43 4.20
N GLY A 126 -2.67 -16.91 3.85
CA GLY A 126 -3.96 -17.37 4.36
C GLY A 126 -4.34 -16.79 5.72
N GLN A 127 -3.58 -15.85 6.24
CA GLN A 127 -3.86 -15.15 7.50
C GLN A 127 -3.76 -13.63 7.29
N PHE A 128 -4.48 -12.86 8.10
CA PHE A 128 -4.33 -11.41 8.09
C PHE A 128 -3.25 -10.95 9.08
N VAL A 129 -2.43 -10.00 8.62
CA VAL A 129 -1.46 -9.33 9.50
C VAL A 129 -2.12 -8.29 10.38
N ARG A 130 -1.53 -8.05 11.55
CA ARG A 130 -1.96 -6.96 12.45
C ARG A 130 -2.06 -5.62 11.73
N PRO A 131 -3.01 -4.78 12.08
CA PRO A 131 -4.03 -4.95 13.13
C PRO A 131 -5.31 -5.66 12.66
N LEU A 132 -5.36 -6.17 11.43
CA LEU A 132 -6.54 -6.79 10.83
C LEU A 132 -6.74 -8.24 11.30
N GLY A 133 -5.65 -8.94 11.58
CA GLY A 133 -5.59 -10.28 12.15
C GLY A 133 -4.51 -10.36 13.23
N ASP A 134 -4.11 -11.58 13.59
CA ASP A 134 -3.17 -11.83 14.69
C ASP A 134 -1.72 -12.01 14.23
N LEU A 135 -1.48 -12.24 12.93
CA LEU A 135 -0.15 -12.51 12.39
C LEU A 135 0.76 -11.27 12.54
N HIS A 136 1.91 -11.46 13.18
CA HIS A 136 2.86 -10.36 13.31
C HIS A 136 3.56 -10.07 11.97
N PRO A 137 3.68 -8.79 11.52
CA PRO A 137 4.29 -8.45 10.23
C PRO A 137 5.70 -8.99 10.04
N LEU A 138 6.53 -9.00 11.10
CA LEU A 138 7.89 -9.54 11.03
C LEU A 138 7.92 -11.07 10.95
N GLU A 139 6.93 -11.77 11.51
CA GLU A 139 6.80 -13.21 11.36
C GLU A 139 6.49 -13.59 9.91
N LEU A 140 5.57 -12.87 9.28
CA LEU A 140 5.28 -13.02 7.86
C LEU A 140 6.50 -12.69 7.01
N TYR A 141 7.18 -11.57 7.31
CA TYR A 141 8.40 -11.16 6.60
C TYR A 141 9.47 -12.27 6.59
N GLU A 142 9.77 -12.84 7.75
CA GLU A 142 10.75 -13.92 7.86
C GLU A 142 10.28 -15.23 7.17
N ALA A 143 8.98 -15.55 7.22
CA ALA A 143 8.43 -16.71 6.53
C ALA A 143 8.57 -16.59 5.00
N LEU A 144 8.31 -15.41 4.46
CA LEU A 144 8.43 -15.16 3.02
C LEU A 144 9.90 -15.02 2.57
N ARG A 145 10.78 -14.50 3.41
CA ARG A 145 12.23 -14.52 3.15
C ARG A 145 12.77 -15.94 3.00
N GLU A 146 12.36 -16.83 3.90
CA GLU A 146 12.77 -18.24 3.86
C GLU A 146 12.31 -18.92 2.56
N GLN A 147 11.07 -18.65 2.12
CA GLN A 147 10.54 -19.11 0.84
C GLN A 147 11.35 -18.54 -0.34
N ALA A 148 11.54 -17.21 -0.36
CA ALA A 148 12.29 -16.54 -1.42
C ALA A 148 13.71 -17.06 -1.57
N ARG A 149 14.41 -17.32 -0.45
CA ARG A 149 15.75 -17.92 -0.44
C ARG A 149 15.78 -19.28 -1.15
N GLY A 150 14.82 -20.15 -0.85
CA GLY A 150 14.70 -21.46 -1.49
C GLY A 150 14.50 -21.35 -3.00
N LEU A 151 13.65 -20.42 -3.45
CA LEU A 151 13.40 -20.15 -4.86
C LEU A 151 14.66 -19.62 -5.59
N VAL A 152 15.38 -18.67 -4.98
CA VAL A 152 16.66 -18.17 -5.51
C VAL A 152 17.71 -19.28 -5.64
N GLU A 153 17.85 -20.13 -4.62
CA GLU A 153 18.76 -21.28 -4.64
C GLU A 153 18.35 -22.33 -5.69
N GLY A 154 17.07 -22.39 -6.04
CA GLY A 154 16.52 -23.24 -7.08
C GLY A 154 16.75 -22.74 -8.50
N GLY A 155 17.12 -21.46 -8.67
CA GLY A 155 17.49 -20.85 -9.94
C GLY A 155 16.30 -20.27 -10.71
N VAL A 156 15.35 -19.62 -10.02
CA VAL A 156 14.30 -18.83 -10.68
C VAL A 156 14.89 -17.61 -11.38
N ASP A 157 14.22 -17.10 -12.42
CA ASP A 157 14.62 -15.91 -13.17
C ASP A 157 13.94 -14.65 -12.65
N LEU A 158 12.76 -14.78 -12.05
CA LEU A 158 11.93 -13.73 -11.50
C LEU A 158 11.02 -14.29 -10.41
N PHE A 159 10.30 -13.40 -9.72
CA PHE A 159 9.22 -13.76 -8.80
C PHE A 159 7.86 -13.32 -9.33
N LEU A 160 6.82 -14.11 -9.06
CA LEU A 160 5.43 -13.72 -9.15
C LEU A 160 4.77 -13.86 -7.77
N ILE A 161 4.35 -12.75 -7.19
CA ILE A 161 3.49 -12.70 -6.01
C ILE A 161 2.06 -12.62 -6.53
N GLU A 162 1.29 -13.70 -6.45
CA GLU A 162 0.00 -13.78 -7.11
C GLU A 162 -1.19 -13.97 -6.16
N THR A 163 -2.41 -13.71 -6.70
CA THR A 163 -3.69 -13.99 -6.05
C THR A 163 -3.83 -13.29 -4.69
N GLN A 164 -3.19 -12.15 -4.56
CA GLN A 164 -3.15 -11.40 -3.32
C GLN A 164 -4.49 -10.67 -3.07
N PHE A 165 -4.84 -10.47 -1.81
CA PHE A 165 -6.08 -9.79 -1.41
C PHE A 165 -5.89 -8.74 -0.31
N ASP A 166 -4.71 -8.71 0.36
CA ASP A 166 -4.35 -7.69 1.34
C ASP A 166 -3.06 -6.96 0.95
N LEU A 167 -3.16 -5.64 0.83
CA LEU A 167 -2.04 -4.78 0.44
C LEU A 167 -0.86 -4.86 1.41
N ALA A 168 -1.13 -5.06 2.71
CA ALA A 168 -0.07 -5.18 3.73
C ALA A 168 0.79 -6.42 3.50
N GLU A 169 0.17 -7.58 3.20
CA GLU A 169 0.88 -8.81 2.90
C GLU A 169 1.76 -8.67 1.66
N VAL A 170 1.18 -8.14 0.56
CA VAL A 170 1.93 -7.90 -0.69
C VAL A 170 3.17 -7.05 -0.45
N ARG A 171 3.02 -5.97 0.30
CA ARG A 171 4.12 -5.05 0.61
C ARG A 171 5.24 -5.76 1.40
N ILE A 172 4.86 -6.58 2.37
CA ILE A 172 5.81 -7.40 3.15
C ILE A 172 6.50 -8.43 2.25
N ALA A 173 5.76 -9.05 1.32
CA ALA A 173 6.31 -10.03 0.39
C ALA A 173 7.37 -9.42 -0.54
N VAL A 174 7.09 -8.26 -1.14
CA VAL A 174 8.08 -7.54 -1.96
C VAL A 174 9.31 -7.19 -1.14
N ALA A 175 9.14 -6.66 0.09
CA ALA A 175 10.26 -6.30 0.97
C ALA A 175 11.09 -7.54 1.38
N ALA A 176 10.44 -8.68 1.61
CA ALA A 176 11.10 -9.95 1.95
C ALA A 176 11.93 -10.49 0.78
N ILE A 177 11.40 -10.46 -0.45
CA ILE A 177 12.14 -10.87 -1.65
C ILE A 177 13.35 -9.95 -1.87
N ARG A 178 13.18 -8.63 -1.75
CA ARG A 178 14.29 -7.66 -1.92
C ARG A 178 15.41 -7.83 -0.89
N ALA A 179 15.14 -8.41 0.28
CA ALA A 179 16.18 -8.76 1.25
C ALA A 179 17.03 -9.97 0.84
N GLU A 180 16.53 -10.82 -0.07
CA GLU A 180 17.20 -12.04 -0.53
C GLU A 180 17.73 -11.91 -1.97
N SER A 181 17.17 -11.01 -2.81
CA SER A 181 17.49 -10.96 -4.24
C SER A 181 17.07 -9.65 -4.92
N ASP A 182 17.82 -9.27 -5.97
CA ASP A 182 17.49 -8.17 -6.91
C ASP A 182 16.77 -8.67 -8.19
N LEU A 183 16.32 -9.93 -8.20
CA LEU A 183 15.56 -10.50 -9.32
C LEU A 183 14.29 -9.69 -9.60
N PRO A 184 13.80 -9.66 -10.84
CA PRO A 184 12.54 -9.03 -11.20
C PRO A 184 11.37 -9.55 -10.37
N ILE A 185 10.45 -8.66 -10.01
CA ILE A 185 9.23 -9.01 -9.26
C ILE A 185 8.01 -8.56 -10.05
N MET A 186 7.11 -9.50 -10.33
CA MET A 186 5.76 -9.25 -10.79
C MET A 186 4.78 -9.46 -9.63
N VAL A 187 3.70 -8.69 -9.61
CA VAL A 187 2.69 -8.79 -8.54
C VAL A 187 1.29 -8.74 -9.11
N SER A 188 0.42 -9.64 -8.69
CA SER A 188 -1.00 -9.60 -9.02
C SER A 188 -1.90 -9.72 -7.79
N MET A 189 -3.06 -9.08 -7.88
CA MET A 189 -4.08 -9.07 -6.83
C MET A 189 -5.44 -9.48 -7.39
N THR A 190 -6.28 -10.07 -6.55
CA THR A 190 -7.67 -10.39 -6.90
C THR A 190 -8.59 -9.23 -6.56
N PHE A 191 -9.54 -8.98 -7.47
CA PHE A 191 -10.55 -7.93 -7.30
C PHE A 191 -11.95 -8.49 -7.54
N GLU A 192 -12.84 -8.21 -6.62
CA GLU A 192 -14.25 -8.50 -6.76
C GLU A 192 -15.03 -7.17 -6.80
N GLN A 193 -15.88 -6.99 -7.81
CA GLN A 193 -16.70 -5.77 -7.96
C GLN A 193 -15.89 -4.45 -7.82
N GLY A 194 -14.62 -4.46 -8.29
CA GLY A 194 -13.80 -3.25 -8.37
C GLY A 194 -12.85 -3.00 -7.19
N THR A 195 -12.85 -3.85 -6.16
CA THR A 195 -11.93 -3.77 -5.00
C THR A 195 -11.45 -5.16 -4.58
N SER A 196 -10.33 -5.23 -3.87
CA SER A 196 -9.92 -6.46 -3.18
C SER A 196 -10.79 -6.73 -1.95
N LEU A 197 -10.60 -7.89 -1.32
CA LEU A 197 -11.30 -8.28 -0.09
C LEU A 197 -11.14 -7.25 1.05
N THR A 198 -9.98 -6.59 1.13
CA THR A 198 -9.68 -5.58 2.15
C THR A 198 -9.97 -4.14 1.71
N GLY A 199 -10.62 -3.95 0.55
CA GLY A 199 -11.06 -2.66 0.04
C GLY A 199 -10.02 -1.91 -0.80
N THR A 200 -8.93 -2.56 -1.19
CA THR A 200 -7.91 -1.96 -2.05
C THR A 200 -8.43 -1.85 -3.49
N THR A 201 -8.37 -0.65 -4.06
CA THR A 201 -8.72 -0.43 -5.48
C THR A 201 -7.53 -0.69 -6.40
N PRO A 202 -7.75 -0.91 -7.72
CA PRO A 202 -6.67 -1.03 -8.69
C PRO A 202 -5.66 0.12 -8.63
N GLU A 203 -6.12 1.35 -8.44
CA GLU A 203 -5.26 2.54 -8.37
C GLU A 203 -4.37 2.53 -7.11
N ILE A 204 -4.94 2.19 -5.94
CA ILE A 204 -4.19 2.06 -4.69
C ILE A 204 -3.12 0.99 -4.82
N PHE A 205 -3.49 -0.17 -5.35
CA PHE A 205 -2.55 -1.27 -5.57
C PHE A 205 -1.44 -0.86 -6.54
N ALA A 206 -1.79 -0.34 -7.72
CA ALA A 206 -0.83 0.06 -8.74
C ALA A 206 0.17 1.10 -8.21
N GLU A 207 -0.30 2.14 -7.52
CA GLU A 207 0.59 3.18 -6.97
C GLU A 207 1.50 2.65 -5.86
N THR A 208 0.99 1.75 -5.00
CA THR A 208 1.81 1.12 -3.96
C THR A 208 2.90 0.23 -4.56
N MET A 209 2.56 -0.58 -5.55
CA MET A 209 3.51 -1.47 -6.23
C MET A 209 4.57 -0.68 -7.00
N GLN A 210 4.19 0.43 -7.64
CA GLN A 210 5.12 1.32 -8.31
C GLN A 210 6.07 2.03 -7.33
N ASN A 211 5.61 2.36 -6.11
CA ASN A 211 6.48 2.86 -5.05
C ASN A 211 7.50 1.81 -4.58
N LEU A 212 7.10 0.53 -4.56
CA LEU A 212 7.99 -0.61 -4.25
C LEU A 212 8.95 -0.96 -5.39
N GLY A 213 8.77 -0.36 -6.58
CA GLY A 213 9.66 -0.60 -7.73
C GLY A 213 9.54 -2.02 -8.27
N VAL A 214 8.33 -2.58 -8.38
CA VAL A 214 8.10 -3.86 -9.04
C VAL A 214 8.26 -3.72 -10.56
N ASP A 215 8.61 -4.82 -11.23
CA ASP A 215 8.87 -4.84 -12.68
C ASP A 215 7.56 -4.97 -13.51
N ALA A 216 6.50 -5.56 -12.94
CA ALA A 216 5.15 -5.60 -13.51
C ALA A 216 4.11 -5.74 -12.40
N LEU A 217 2.88 -5.31 -12.68
CA LEU A 217 1.75 -5.43 -11.75
C LEU A 217 0.46 -5.75 -12.49
N GLY A 218 -0.54 -6.29 -11.79
CA GLY A 218 -1.80 -6.57 -12.45
C GLY A 218 -2.79 -7.32 -11.59
N LEU A 219 -3.59 -8.15 -12.24
CA LEU A 219 -4.66 -8.90 -11.60
C LEU A 219 -4.75 -10.32 -12.14
N ASN A 220 -5.15 -11.25 -11.27
CA ASN A 220 -5.39 -12.63 -11.63
C ASN A 220 -6.56 -13.21 -10.83
N CYS A 221 -7.07 -14.34 -11.28
CA CYS A 221 -8.10 -15.13 -10.58
C CYS A 221 -9.41 -14.36 -10.31
N GLY A 222 -10.37 -15.00 -9.63
CA GLY A 222 -11.67 -14.45 -9.23
C GLY A 222 -12.66 -14.21 -10.37
N LEU A 223 -12.18 -13.71 -11.50
CA LEU A 223 -12.97 -13.23 -12.63
C LEU A 223 -12.61 -13.94 -13.94
N GLY A 224 -13.55 -13.99 -14.88
CA GLY A 224 -13.28 -14.31 -16.26
C GLY A 224 -12.84 -13.08 -17.07
N PRO A 225 -12.44 -13.25 -18.35
CA PRO A 225 -11.88 -12.15 -19.13
C PRO A 225 -12.86 -10.97 -19.31
N GLU A 226 -14.15 -11.22 -19.47
CA GLU A 226 -15.16 -10.15 -19.64
C GLU A 226 -15.27 -9.26 -18.41
N GLN A 227 -15.29 -9.86 -17.21
CA GLN A 227 -15.40 -9.13 -15.96
C GLN A 227 -14.10 -8.42 -15.58
N MET A 228 -12.95 -8.91 -16.09
CA MET A 228 -11.65 -8.26 -15.90
C MET A 228 -11.46 -7.00 -16.75
N ALA A 229 -12.07 -6.89 -17.91
CA ALA A 229 -11.83 -5.81 -18.87
C ALA A 229 -11.96 -4.39 -18.26
N PRO A 230 -13.00 -4.05 -17.48
CA PRO A 230 -13.09 -2.73 -16.84
C PRO A 230 -11.98 -2.46 -15.82
N LEU A 231 -11.47 -3.48 -15.16
CA LEU A 231 -10.33 -3.36 -14.21
C LEU A 231 -9.03 -3.14 -14.97
N MET A 232 -8.85 -3.80 -16.11
CA MET A 232 -7.69 -3.59 -16.99
C MET A 232 -7.60 -2.13 -17.46
N GLU A 233 -8.71 -1.50 -17.86
CA GLU A 233 -8.74 -0.07 -18.20
C GLU A 233 -8.22 0.79 -17.05
N ARG A 234 -8.65 0.52 -15.81
CA ARG A 234 -8.22 1.25 -14.61
C ARG A 234 -6.73 1.07 -14.34
N PHE A 235 -6.21 -0.16 -14.47
CA PHE A 235 -4.78 -0.42 -14.31
C PHE A 235 -3.95 0.30 -15.35
N LEU A 236 -4.32 0.22 -16.61
CA LEU A 236 -3.61 0.86 -17.71
C LEU A 236 -3.63 2.39 -17.63
N ALA A 237 -4.68 2.97 -17.04
CA ALA A 237 -4.79 4.41 -16.81
C ALA A 237 -3.86 4.95 -15.72
N CYS A 238 -3.37 4.10 -14.80
CA CYS A 238 -2.54 4.54 -13.67
C CYS A 238 -1.16 3.85 -13.58
N SER A 239 -0.89 2.83 -14.40
CA SER A 239 0.38 2.11 -14.36
C SER A 239 1.43 2.71 -15.29
N SER A 240 2.63 2.98 -14.76
CA SER A 240 3.83 3.32 -15.52
C SER A 240 4.74 2.12 -15.78
N VAL A 241 4.37 0.94 -15.27
CA VAL A 241 5.05 -0.33 -15.48
C VAL A 241 4.15 -1.30 -16.25
N PRO A 242 4.70 -2.34 -16.89
CA PRO A 242 3.94 -3.37 -17.60
C PRO A 242 2.78 -3.96 -16.78
N VAL A 243 1.62 -4.15 -17.42
CA VAL A 243 0.41 -4.70 -16.79
C VAL A 243 0.23 -6.16 -17.16
N LEU A 244 -0.10 -6.97 -16.13
CA LEU A 244 -0.35 -8.41 -16.17
C LEU A 244 -1.84 -8.71 -16.03
N ALA A 245 -2.37 -9.68 -16.80
CA ALA A 245 -3.73 -10.20 -16.65
C ALA A 245 -3.79 -11.71 -16.82
N GLU A 246 -4.31 -12.42 -15.80
CA GLU A 246 -4.50 -13.88 -15.81
C GLU A 246 -5.93 -14.24 -15.36
N PRO A 247 -6.93 -14.14 -16.28
CA PRO A 247 -8.30 -14.50 -15.97
C PRO A 247 -8.51 -16.00 -15.80
N ASN A 248 -9.57 -16.37 -15.10
CA ASN A 248 -10.07 -17.73 -15.06
C ASN A 248 -10.72 -18.12 -16.41
N ALA A 249 -10.84 -19.41 -16.68
CA ALA A 249 -11.60 -19.93 -17.83
C ALA A 249 -13.12 -19.73 -17.63
N GLY A 250 -13.54 -18.47 -17.44
CA GLY A 250 -14.90 -18.05 -17.08
C GLY A 250 -15.09 -17.94 -15.57
N LEU A 251 -16.33 -17.70 -15.14
CA LEU A 251 -16.67 -17.68 -13.72
C LEU A 251 -16.76 -19.11 -13.14
N PRO A 252 -16.43 -19.31 -11.86
CA PRO A 252 -16.57 -20.60 -11.21
C PRO A 252 -18.05 -20.99 -11.06
N GLU A 253 -18.39 -22.24 -11.41
CA GLU A 253 -19.70 -22.84 -11.17
C GLU A 253 -19.54 -24.03 -10.22
N LEU A 254 -20.47 -24.18 -9.26
CA LEU A 254 -20.47 -25.34 -8.40
C LEU A 254 -21.37 -26.43 -9.02
N VAL A 255 -20.76 -27.54 -9.48
CA VAL A 255 -21.47 -28.69 -10.07
C VAL A 255 -21.08 -29.94 -9.27
N ASP A 256 -22.06 -30.61 -8.69
CA ASP A 256 -21.86 -31.82 -7.87
C ASP A 256 -20.78 -31.67 -6.78
N GLY A 257 -20.74 -30.48 -6.14
CA GLY A 257 -19.76 -30.15 -5.09
C GLY A 257 -18.36 -29.87 -5.59
N LYS A 258 -18.14 -29.75 -6.91
CA LYS A 258 -16.86 -29.40 -7.53
C LYS A 258 -16.94 -28.07 -8.24
N THR A 259 -15.89 -27.27 -8.13
CA THR A 259 -15.76 -26.04 -8.91
C THR A 259 -15.37 -26.38 -10.36
N VAL A 260 -16.18 -25.90 -11.31
CA VAL A 260 -16.02 -26.12 -12.74
C VAL A 260 -15.93 -24.78 -13.45
N PHE A 261 -15.04 -24.68 -14.44
CA PHE A 261 -14.90 -23.53 -15.32
C PHE A 261 -15.29 -23.95 -16.76
N ARG A 262 -16.14 -23.17 -17.44
CA ARG A 262 -16.77 -23.61 -18.69
C ARG A 262 -16.38 -22.83 -19.94
N LEU A 263 -15.54 -21.80 -19.82
CA LEU A 263 -15.14 -21.00 -20.98
C LEU A 263 -14.12 -21.81 -21.82
N PRO A 264 -14.44 -22.17 -23.10
CA PRO A 264 -13.54 -22.98 -23.92
C PRO A 264 -12.27 -22.18 -24.34
N PRO A 265 -11.24 -22.89 -24.87
CA PRO A 265 -9.96 -22.27 -25.27
C PRO A 265 -10.06 -21.10 -26.25
N GLU A 266 -10.82 -21.23 -27.34
CA GLU A 266 -10.90 -20.19 -28.36
C GLU A 266 -11.60 -18.92 -27.88
N PRO A 267 -12.81 -18.95 -27.28
CA PRO A 267 -13.43 -17.76 -26.68
C PRO A 267 -12.62 -17.14 -25.54
N PHE A 268 -11.93 -17.95 -24.74
CA PHE A 268 -10.99 -17.47 -23.72
C PHE A 268 -9.87 -16.66 -24.37
N ALA A 269 -9.24 -17.24 -25.40
CA ALA A 269 -8.11 -16.63 -26.09
C ALA A 269 -8.47 -15.32 -26.77
N GLU A 270 -9.62 -15.26 -27.48
CA GLU A 270 -10.11 -14.05 -28.13
C GLU A 270 -10.30 -12.90 -27.14
N LYS A 271 -10.98 -13.17 -26.01
CA LYS A 271 -11.28 -12.17 -24.98
C LYS A 271 -10.03 -11.73 -24.21
N THR A 272 -9.11 -12.66 -23.90
CA THR A 272 -7.88 -12.35 -23.19
C THR A 272 -6.87 -11.62 -24.09
N ALA A 273 -6.76 -11.97 -25.36
CA ALA A 273 -5.92 -11.25 -26.31
C ALA A 273 -6.37 -9.80 -26.52
N ALA A 274 -7.64 -9.47 -26.30
CA ALA A 274 -8.13 -8.09 -26.33
C ALA A 274 -7.39 -7.19 -25.30
N PHE A 275 -6.96 -7.73 -24.17
CA PHE A 275 -6.16 -7.00 -23.17
C PHE A 275 -4.81 -6.52 -23.74
N VAL A 276 -4.19 -7.30 -24.62
CA VAL A 276 -2.97 -6.89 -25.33
C VAL A 276 -3.26 -5.68 -26.22
N GLY A 277 -4.38 -5.69 -26.92
CA GLY A 277 -4.85 -4.53 -27.71
C GLY A 277 -5.13 -3.28 -26.85
N MET A 278 -5.53 -3.45 -25.58
CA MET A 278 -5.69 -2.36 -24.62
C MET A 278 -4.35 -1.85 -24.07
N GLY A 279 -3.29 -2.67 -24.07
CA GLY A 279 -1.97 -2.29 -23.55
C GLY A 279 -1.37 -3.26 -22.52
N ALA A 280 -1.98 -4.43 -22.25
CA ALA A 280 -1.40 -5.44 -21.39
C ALA A 280 -0.13 -6.04 -22.00
N ARG A 281 0.93 -6.13 -21.22
CA ARG A 281 2.22 -6.68 -21.65
C ARG A 281 2.39 -8.15 -21.33
N LEU A 282 1.72 -8.62 -20.29
CA LEU A 282 1.77 -10.01 -19.85
C LEU A 282 0.32 -10.53 -19.76
N VAL A 283 0.10 -11.70 -20.33
CA VAL A 283 -1.20 -12.37 -20.26
C VAL A 283 -0.99 -13.86 -20.04
N GLY A 284 -1.93 -14.49 -19.37
CA GLY A 284 -1.90 -15.92 -19.09
C GLY A 284 -3.28 -16.41 -18.72
N GLY A 285 -3.32 -17.50 -17.97
CA GLY A 285 -4.56 -18.04 -17.46
C GLY A 285 -4.42 -18.47 -16.01
N CYS A 286 -5.51 -18.37 -15.24
CA CYS A 286 -5.59 -18.86 -13.88
C CYS A 286 -6.50 -20.10 -13.81
N CYS A 287 -7.37 -20.20 -12.82
CA CYS A 287 -8.22 -21.35 -12.58
C CYS A 287 -9.04 -21.80 -13.82
N GLY A 288 -9.08 -23.09 -14.05
CA GLY A 288 -9.80 -23.71 -15.16
C GLY A 288 -9.08 -23.69 -16.51
N THR A 289 -7.98 -22.95 -16.65
CA THR A 289 -7.22 -22.94 -17.90
C THR A 289 -6.29 -24.15 -18.01
N THR A 290 -6.04 -24.60 -19.24
CA THR A 290 -5.25 -25.78 -19.61
C THR A 290 -4.22 -25.42 -20.69
N PRO A 291 -3.30 -26.30 -21.06
CA PRO A 291 -2.39 -26.07 -22.18
C PRO A 291 -3.10 -25.70 -23.49
N ASP A 292 -4.30 -26.23 -23.74
CA ASP A 292 -5.08 -25.87 -24.94
C ASP A 292 -5.52 -24.39 -24.90
N HIS A 293 -5.87 -23.86 -23.73
CA HIS A 293 -6.19 -22.43 -23.56
C HIS A 293 -4.96 -21.57 -23.85
N ILE A 294 -3.80 -21.93 -23.35
CA ILE A 294 -2.55 -21.20 -23.57
C ILE A 294 -2.12 -21.28 -25.05
N ALA A 295 -2.27 -22.45 -25.71
CA ALA A 295 -1.98 -22.60 -27.13
C ALA A 295 -2.92 -21.74 -28.00
N ALA A 296 -4.20 -21.67 -27.67
CA ALA A 296 -5.15 -20.78 -28.34
C ALA A 296 -4.79 -19.32 -28.10
N LEU A 297 -4.46 -18.94 -26.85
CA LEU A 297 -4.05 -17.60 -26.48
C LEU A 297 -2.76 -17.17 -27.21
N ARG A 298 -1.76 -18.07 -27.34
CA ARG A 298 -0.54 -17.79 -28.11
C ARG A 298 -0.86 -17.37 -29.55
N ARG A 299 -1.72 -18.15 -30.24
CA ARG A 299 -2.13 -17.82 -31.60
C ARG A 299 -2.84 -16.46 -31.70
N ALA A 300 -3.73 -16.18 -30.74
CA ALA A 300 -4.48 -14.92 -30.71
C ALA A 300 -3.56 -13.72 -30.43
N VAL A 301 -2.64 -13.83 -29.47
CA VAL A 301 -1.70 -12.76 -29.12
C VAL A 301 -0.72 -12.46 -30.25
N ASP A 302 -0.23 -13.49 -30.95
CA ASP A 302 0.69 -13.31 -32.09
C ASP A 302 0.00 -12.54 -33.25
N ALA A 303 -1.32 -12.64 -33.36
CA ALA A 303 -2.09 -11.91 -34.36
C ALA A 303 -2.32 -10.43 -33.98
N VAL A 304 -2.27 -10.05 -32.70
CA VAL A 304 -2.42 -8.65 -32.24
C VAL A 304 -1.17 -7.83 -32.52
N GLY A 305 0.01 -8.42 -32.38
CA GLY A 305 1.30 -7.73 -32.55
C GLY A 305 1.83 -7.05 -31.30
N PRO A 306 2.85 -6.16 -31.46
CA PRO A 306 3.52 -5.52 -30.31
C PRO A 306 2.59 -4.59 -29.52
N CYS A 307 2.69 -4.68 -28.21
CA CYS A 307 1.97 -3.81 -27.27
C CYS A 307 2.73 -2.47 -27.08
N PRO A 308 2.05 -1.32 -27.05
CA PRO A 308 2.68 -0.03 -26.77
C PRO A 308 3.25 0.02 -25.34
N ALA A 309 4.29 0.85 -25.13
CA ALA A 309 4.81 1.10 -23.80
C ALA A 309 3.77 1.84 -22.93
N PRO A 310 3.79 1.65 -21.59
CA PRO A 310 2.94 2.42 -20.70
C PRO A 310 3.15 3.93 -20.91
N ALA A 311 2.05 4.68 -21.02
CA ALA A 311 2.08 6.12 -21.32
C ALA A 311 2.01 7.01 -20.07
N VAL A 312 1.80 6.44 -18.89
CA VAL A 312 1.62 7.19 -17.64
C VAL A 312 2.96 7.67 -17.11
N THR A 313 3.10 8.98 -16.94
CA THR A 313 4.26 9.58 -16.27
C THR A 313 3.88 9.94 -14.84
N PRO A 314 4.53 9.35 -13.83
CA PRO A 314 4.27 9.67 -12.43
C PRO A 314 4.58 11.16 -12.15
N SER A 315 3.67 11.84 -11.45
CA SER A 315 3.87 13.24 -11.00
C SER A 315 3.72 13.32 -9.49
N GLY A 316 4.72 13.90 -8.83
CA GLY A 316 4.74 14.04 -7.37
C GLY A 316 4.94 12.72 -6.65
N ILE A 317 4.54 12.69 -5.37
CA ILE A 317 4.54 11.49 -4.53
C ILE A 317 3.12 10.97 -4.31
N VAL A 318 2.99 9.67 -4.05
CA VAL A 318 1.71 9.05 -3.71
C VAL A 318 1.86 8.27 -2.41
N LEU A 319 1.01 8.59 -1.45
CA LEU A 319 0.88 7.86 -0.19
C LEU A 319 -0.36 6.98 -0.25
N THR A 320 -0.27 5.78 0.29
CA THR A 320 -1.37 4.82 0.25
C THR A 320 -1.59 4.13 1.59
N THR A 321 -2.82 3.69 1.80
CA THR A 321 -3.21 2.68 2.80
C THR A 321 -4.01 1.59 2.09
N ARG A 322 -4.64 0.66 2.82
CA ARG A 322 -5.51 -0.36 2.19
C ARG A 322 -6.64 0.25 1.34
N THR A 323 -7.20 1.38 1.79
CA THR A 323 -8.44 1.94 1.21
C THR A 323 -8.32 3.40 0.79
N ARG A 324 -7.16 4.02 0.98
CA ARG A 324 -6.97 5.44 0.67
C ARG A 324 -5.71 5.70 -0.12
N LEU A 325 -5.82 6.64 -1.05
CA LEU A 325 -4.72 7.15 -1.85
C LEU A 325 -4.67 8.65 -1.69
N VAL A 326 -3.49 9.19 -1.39
CA VAL A 326 -3.24 10.63 -1.29
C VAL A 326 -2.07 11.00 -2.19
N ARG A 327 -2.35 11.77 -3.23
CA ARG A 327 -1.34 12.32 -4.14
C ARG A 327 -0.91 13.71 -3.68
N VAL A 328 0.39 13.95 -3.62
CA VAL A 328 0.98 15.26 -3.31
C VAL A 328 1.81 15.70 -4.50
N SER A 329 1.36 16.75 -5.18
CA SER A 329 1.94 17.26 -6.41
C SER A 329 1.55 18.73 -6.59
N PRO A 330 2.33 19.55 -7.33
CA PRO A 330 1.93 20.92 -7.66
C PRO A 330 0.63 21.04 -8.48
N ALA A 331 0.21 19.95 -9.14
CA ALA A 331 -1.02 19.91 -9.96
C ALA A 331 -2.26 19.40 -9.20
N GLU A 332 -2.09 19.04 -7.93
CA GLU A 332 -3.17 18.46 -7.09
C GLU A 332 -3.66 19.49 -6.05
N PRO A 333 -4.89 19.35 -5.53
CA PRO A 333 -5.33 20.15 -4.40
C PRO A 333 -4.33 20.09 -3.24
N PHE A 334 -4.06 21.23 -2.64
CA PHE A 334 -3.07 21.39 -1.57
C PHE A 334 -3.35 20.48 -0.37
N LYS A 335 -2.30 19.89 0.23
CA LYS A 335 -2.43 18.96 1.36
C LYS A 335 -1.87 19.57 2.66
N ILE A 336 -2.64 19.46 3.75
CA ILE A 336 -2.16 19.75 5.10
C ILE A 336 -1.79 18.42 5.76
N ILE A 337 -0.51 18.24 6.07
CA ILE A 337 0.00 17.15 6.90
C ILE A 337 -0.24 17.57 8.36
N GLY A 338 -1.10 16.84 9.05
CA GLY A 338 -1.57 17.21 10.38
C GLY A 338 -0.55 16.96 11.47
N GLU A 339 -0.07 18.01 12.15
CA GLU A 339 1.01 17.97 13.15
C GLU A 339 0.47 18.16 14.58
N ARG A 340 -0.45 17.29 15.04
CA ARG A 340 -0.87 17.36 16.45
C ARG A 340 -0.25 16.26 17.32
N ILE A 341 0.08 15.11 16.74
CA ILE A 341 0.74 14.00 17.42
C ILE A 341 2.26 14.26 17.42
N ASN A 342 2.65 15.25 18.18
CA ASN A 342 4.04 15.66 18.39
C ASN A 342 4.18 16.09 19.86
N PRO A 343 5.01 15.42 20.69
CA PRO A 343 5.13 15.70 22.13
C PRO A 343 5.87 17.00 22.44
N THR A 344 6.50 17.65 21.46
CA THR A 344 7.25 18.89 21.68
C THR A 344 6.34 19.98 22.30
N GLY A 345 6.66 20.38 23.52
CA GLY A 345 5.92 21.39 24.26
C GLY A 345 4.57 20.93 24.85
N LYS A 346 4.22 19.64 24.75
CA LYS A 346 2.97 19.05 25.26
C LYS A 346 3.25 18.08 26.41
N LYS A 347 3.33 18.58 27.64
CA LYS A 347 3.70 17.78 28.82
C LYS A 347 2.80 16.57 29.05
N ASP A 348 1.48 16.70 28.82
CA ASP A 348 0.51 15.62 29.02
C ASP A 348 0.77 14.47 28.03
N LEU A 349 1.01 14.79 26.76
CA LEU A 349 1.35 13.79 25.74
C LEU A 349 2.71 13.13 26.05
N GLN A 350 3.72 13.91 26.53
CA GLN A 350 4.99 13.35 26.95
C GLN A 350 4.81 12.33 28.08
N ALA A 351 3.98 12.67 29.10
CA ALA A 351 3.73 11.78 30.23
C ALA A 351 3.02 10.48 29.82
N GLU A 352 2.02 10.54 28.93
CA GLU A 352 1.36 9.34 28.40
C GLU A 352 2.34 8.46 27.62
N LEU A 353 3.14 9.04 26.72
CA LEU A 353 4.13 8.27 25.94
C LEU A 353 5.20 7.62 26.84
N GLN A 354 5.61 8.31 27.92
CA GLN A 354 6.53 7.74 28.92
C GLN A 354 5.90 6.58 29.69
N ALA A 355 4.57 6.59 29.87
CA ALA A 355 3.82 5.50 30.48
C ALA A 355 3.46 4.37 29.49
N GLY A 356 3.78 4.50 28.20
CA GLY A 356 3.35 3.57 27.14
C GLY A 356 1.86 3.69 26.83
N GLU A 357 1.25 4.83 27.10
CA GLU A 357 -0.15 5.11 26.83
C GLU A 357 -0.31 5.98 25.58
N TYR A 358 -1.44 5.84 24.86
CA TYR A 358 -1.67 6.47 23.57
C TYR A 358 -3.01 7.21 23.46
N GLY A 359 -3.73 7.39 24.57
CA GLY A 359 -5.06 8.00 24.59
C GLY A 359 -5.12 9.39 23.97
N LEU A 360 -4.18 10.29 24.35
CA LEU A 360 -4.06 11.62 23.76
C LEU A 360 -3.65 11.61 22.30
N ALA A 361 -2.71 10.73 21.92
CA ALA A 361 -2.28 10.58 20.53
C ALA A 361 -3.46 10.16 19.64
N MET A 362 -4.25 9.18 20.06
CA MET A 362 -5.44 8.71 19.36
C MET A 362 -6.53 9.78 19.28
N ARG A 363 -6.74 10.56 20.35
CA ARG A 363 -7.65 11.71 20.35
C ARG A 363 -7.20 12.77 19.35
N PHE A 364 -5.92 13.13 19.34
CA PHE A 364 -5.37 14.08 18.37
C PHE A 364 -5.48 13.60 16.93
N ALA A 365 -5.33 12.29 16.68
CA ALA A 365 -5.60 11.71 15.37
C ALA A 365 -7.07 11.92 14.98
N SER A 366 -8.02 11.56 15.87
CA SER A 366 -9.46 11.73 15.63
C SER A 366 -9.82 13.19 15.29
N GLU A 367 -9.31 14.15 16.08
CA GLU A 367 -9.53 15.56 15.85
C GLU A 367 -9.02 16.02 14.47
N GLN A 368 -7.83 15.55 14.05
CA GLN A 368 -7.24 15.91 12.75
C GLN A 368 -7.98 15.30 11.57
N VAL A 369 -8.39 14.03 11.67
CA VAL A 369 -9.20 13.35 10.66
C VAL A 369 -10.54 14.05 10.49
N ALA A 370 -11.21 14.39 11.58
CA ALA A 370 -12.48 15.12 11.55
C ALA A 370 -12.34 16.51 10.91
N LEU A 371 -11.17 17.15 11.00
CA LEU A 371 -10.84 18.42 10.30
C LEU A 371 -10.43 18.22 8.84
N GLY A 372 -10.42 16.99 8.34
CA GLY A 372 -10.08 16.68 6.96
C GLY A 372 -8.58 16.68 6.65
N ALA A 373 -7.72 16.48 7.66
CA ALA A 373 -6.30 16.26 7.41
C ALA A 373 -6.11 14.94 6.62
N PRO A 374 -5.56 14.98 5.40
CA PRO A 374 -5.44 13.78 4.59
C PRO A 374 -4.23 12.91 4.95
N ILE A 375 -3.31 13.42 5.78
CA ILE A 375 -2.09 12.75 6.22
C ILE A 375 -1.87 13.12 7.69
N LEU A 376 -1.51 12.14 8.52
CA LEU A 376 -1.22 12.35 9.94
C LEU A 376 0.27 12.22 10.20
N ASP A 377 0.90 13.28 10.68
CA ASP A 377 2.28 13.24 11.16
C ASP A 377 2.33 12.67 12.57
N VAL A 378 3.20 11.68 12.77
CA VAL A 378 3.26 10.87 14.00
C VAL A 378 4.66 10.89 14.57
N ASN A 379 4.82 11.61 15.67
CA ASN A 379 6.06 11.73 16.42
C ASN A 379 5.85 11.27 17.87
N VAL A 380 6.71 10.36 18.35
CA VAL A 380 6.71 9.83 19.71
C VAL A 380 7.96 10.26 20.51
N GLY A 381 8.76 11.18 19.99
CA GLY A 381 10.05 11.63 20.54
C GLY A 381 9.91 12.42 21.83
N ALA A 382 9.49 11.77 22.92
CA ALA A 382 9.48 12.33 24.27
C ALA A 382 10.80 12.00 24.99
N PRO A 383 11.22 12.81 25.98
CA PRO A 383 12.39 12.50 26.79
C PRO A 383 12.28 11.11 27.47
N MET A 384 13.35 10.33 27.46
CA MET A 384 13.44 9.03 28.16
C MET A 384 12.53 7.93 27.60
N VAL A 385 12.07 8.03 26.36
CA VAL A 385 11.33 6.95 25.68
C VAL A 385 12.19 6.23 24.68
N ASP A 386 11.86 4.98 24.39
CA ASP A 386 12.40 4.21 23.27
C ASP A 386 11.43 4.32 22.09
N GLU A 387 11.77 5.16 21.12
CA GLU A 387 10.92 5.37 19.93
C GLU A 387 10.79 4.10 19.08
N ALA A 388 11.77 3.21 19.10
CA ALA A 388 11.72 1.96 18.33
C ALA A 388 10.67 0.96 18.87
N LEU A 389 10.27 1.12 20.12
CA LEU A 389 9.17 0.37 20.73
C LEU A 389 7.82 1.08 20.58
N LEU A 390 7.80 2.40 20.82
CA LEU A 390 6.53 3.16 20.88
C LEU A 390 5.94 3.45 19.49
N LEU A 391 6.79 3.79 18.52
CA LEU A 391 6.30 4.19 17.18
C LEU A 391 5.57 3.05 16.46
N PRO A 392 6.08 1.81 16.40
CA PRO A 392 5.37 0.70 15.79
C PRO A 392 4.01 0.42 16.42
N GLU A 393 3.91 0.51 17.75
CA GLU A 393 2.67 0.27 18.48
C GLU A 393 1.62 1.35 18.18
N LEU A 394 2.02 2.63 18.21
CA LEU A 394 1.12 3.72 17.82
C LEU A 394 0.69 3.62 16.36
N VAL A 395 1.61 3.30 15.45
CA VAL A 395 1.31 3.06 14.02
C VAL A 395 0.27 1.96 13.87
N GLN A 396 0.43 0.82 14.56
CA GLN A 396 -0.54 -0.27 14.53
C GLN A 396 -1.93 0.16 15.01
N ARG A 397 -2.03 0.94 16.09
CA ARG A 397 -3.29 1.49 16.62
C ARG A 397 -3.95 2.46 15.62
N LEU A 398 -3.15 3.35 15.03
CA LEU A 398 -3.65 4.34 14.07
C LEU A 398 -4.13 3.67 12.78
N THR A 399 -3.35 2.77 12.18
CA THR A 399 -3.71 2.05 10.95
C THR A 399 -4.87 1.07 11.15
N GLY A 400 -5.13 0.63 12.39
CA GLY A 400 -6.30 -0.15 12.77
C GLY A 400 -7.58 0.69 12.83
N LYS A 401 -7.49 1.99 13.06
CA LYS A 401 -8.67 2.86 13.27
C LYS A 401 -8.92 3.85 12.13
N TYR A 402 -7.87 4.36 11.48
CA TYR A 402 -7.96 5.43 10.49
C TYR A 402 -7.47 4.97 9.12
N ALA A 403 -8.08 5.51 8.07
CA ALA A 403 -7.72 5.23 6.69
C ALA A 403 -6.61 6.17 6.17
N GLU A 404 -6.32 7.25 6.88
CA GLU A 404 -5.34 8.26 6.47
C GLU A 404 -3.92 7.70 6.48
N PRO A 405 -3.11 7.95 5.42
CA PRO A 405 -1.69 7.68 5.43
C PRO A 405 -0.97 8.40 6.57
N LEU A 406 0.05 7.74 7.11
CA LEU A 406 0.88 8.29 8.18
C LEU A 406 2.17 8.89 7.63
N SER A 407 2.65 9.96 8.27
CA SER A 407 4.00 10.47 8.17
C SER A 407 4.75 10.06 9.44
N LEU A 408 5.74 9.19 9.29
CA LEU A 408 6.55 8.67 10.40
C LEU A 408 7.65 9.66 10.72
N ASP A 409 7.47 10.45 11.78
CA ASP A 409 8.40 11.50 12.19
C ASP A 409 9.30 11.04 13.33
N SER A 410 10.54 10.69 12.98
CA SER A 410 11.59 10.34 13.95
C SER A 410 12.97 10.69 13.45
N SER A 411 13.84 11.14 14.36
CA SER A 411 15.26 11.30 14.12
C SER A 411 16.03 9.98 14.17
N HIS A 412 15.42 8.90 14.70
CA HIS A 412 16.03 7.59 14.89
C HIS A 412 15.66 6.64 13.75
N ALA A 413 16.67 6.20 12.97
CA ALA A 413 16.45 5.30 11.84
C ALA A 413 15.85 3.95 12.27
N GLU A 414 16.22 3.48 13.45
CA GLU A 414 15.74 2.24 14.05
C GLU A 414 14.22 2.30 14.34
N ALA A 415 13.72 3.45 14.78
CA ALA A 415 12.29 3.66 15.03
C ALA A 415 11.48 3.61 13.71
N ILE A 416 11.99 4.26 12.66
CA ILE A 416 11.39 4.20 11.32
C ILE A 416 11.41 2.76 10.79
N ALA A 417 12.57 2.08 10.87
CA ALA A 417 12.71 0.69 10.42
C ALA A 417 11.74 -0.26 11.13
N ALA A 418 11.55 -0.08 12.44
CA ALA A 418 10.63 -0.88 13.24
C ALA A 418 9.15 -0.61 12.90
N ALA A 419 8.80 0.63 12.53
CA ALA A 419 7.42 1.04 12.24
C ALA A 419 6.95 0.69 10.81
N LEU A 420 7.85 0.71 9.83
CA LEU A 420 7.53 0.47 8.41
C LEU A 420 6.77 -0.83 8.14
N PRO A 421 7.07 -1.98 8.77
CA PRO A 421 6.32 -3.22 8.56
C PRO A 421 4.84 -3.16 8.95
N PHE A 422 4.45 -2.26 9.86
CA PHE A 422 3.07 -2.09 10.33
C PHE A 422 2.22 -1.16 9.47
N CYS A 423 2.82 -0.51 8.48
CA CYS A 423 2.08 0.34 7.54
C CYS A 423 1.51 -0.53 6.41
N PRO A 424 0.19 -0.52 6.15
CA PRO A 424 -0.41 -1.38 5.14
C PRO A 424 -0.15 -0.93 3.69
N GLY A 425 0.30 0.30 3.48
CA GLY A 425 0.61 0.89 2.17
C GLY A 425 1.92 1.68 2.21
N SER A 426 2.01 2.74 1.43
CA SER A 426 3.18 3.62 1.34
C SER A 426 3.06 4.80 2.31
N PRO A 427 3.64 4.75 3.52
CA PRO A 427 3.68 5.88 4.43
C PRO A 427 4.71 6.93 3.98
N LEU A 428 4.64 8.14 4.51
CA LEU A 428 5.68 9.15 4.38
C LEU A 428 6.72 8.97 5.50
N VAL A 429 8.00 9.12 5.20
CA VAL A 429 9.08 9.17 6.20
C VAL A 429 9.52 10.63 6.40
N ASN A 430 9.48 11.13 7.60
CA ASN A 430 9.88 12.48 7.99
C ASN A 430 11.09 12.37 8.94
N SER A 431 12.33 12.68 8.54
CA SER A 431 12.83 13.13 7.24
C SER A 431 14.26 12.63 7.02
N ILE A 432 14.74 12.72 5.79
CA ILE A 432 16.14 12.47 5.44
C ILE A 432 16.82 13.82 5.20
N SER A 433 17.76 14.21 6.08
CA SER A 433 18.55 15.42 5.92
C SER A 433 19.77 15.21 5.04
N GLY A 434 20.38 16.30 4.56
CA GLY A 434 21.64 16.29 3.80
C GLY A 434 22.88 16.01 4.65
N GLU A 435 22.72 15.68 5.95
CA GLU A 435 23.83 15.28 6.78
C GLU A 435 24.41 13.93 6.35
N ALA A 436 25.69 13.74 6.68
CA ALA A 436 26.39 12.51 6.33
C ALA A 436 25.63 11.28 6.81
N ASP A 437 25.63 10.25 5.99
CA ASP A 437 25.10 8.90 6.24
C ASP A 437 23.57 8.77 6.42
N ARG A 438 22.80 9.86 6.49
CA ARG A 438 21.33 9.77 6.64
C ARG A 438 20.67 9.14 5.41
N MET A 439 21.09 9.55 4.21
CA MET A 439 20.56 8.99 2.96
C MET A 439 20.98 7.53 2.79
N GLU A 440 22.20 7.17 3.16
CA GLU A 440 22.73 5.81 3.06
C GLU A 440 22.05 4.84 4.04
N HIS A 441 21.57 5.34 5.20
CA HIS A 441 20.87 4.52 6.19
C HIS A 441 19.36 4.41 5.94
N LEU A 442 18.68 5.53 5.69
CA LEU A 442 17.22 5.56 5.54
C LEU A 442 16.75 5.36 4.09
N GLY A 443 17.55 5.80 3.10
CA GLY A 443 17.19 5.70 1.70
C GLY A 443 16.89 4.27 1.24
N PRO A 444 17.78 3.29 1.51
CA PRO A 444 17.52 1.88 1.19
C PRO A 444 16.25 1.32 1.86
N LEU A 445 15.97 1.71 3.11
CA LEU A 445 14.73 1.32 3.82
C LEU A 445 13.49 1.92 3.12
N CYS A 446 13.54 3.20 2.76
CA CYS A 446 12.46 3.85 2.03
C CYS A 446 12.21 3.17 0.68
N ARG A 447 13.26 2.79 -0.05
CA ARG A 447 13.16 2.03 -1.30
C ARG A 447 12.57 0.64 -1.08
N GLN A 448 13.10 -0.12 -0.11
CA GLN A 448 12.66 -1.49 0.20
C GLN A 448 11.18 -1.55 0.55
N TRP A 449 10.70 -0.57 1.30
CA TRP A 449 9.32 -0.51 1.78
C TRP A 449 8.41 0.38 0.94
N GLY A 450 8.86 0.91 -0.19
CA GLY A 450 8.08 1.78 -1.06
C GLY A 450 7.52 3.01 -0.33
N ALA A 451 8.30 3.58 0.58
CA ALA A 451 7.91 4.70 1.42
C ALA A 451 8.49 6.01 0.87
N PRO A 452 7.66 6.94 0.36
CA PRO A 452 8.11 8.29 0.10
C PRO A 452 8.72 8.94 1.35
N PHE A 453 9.67 9.85 1.17
CA PHE A 453 10.32 10.54 2.27
C PHE A 453 10.47 12.04 2.02
N ILE A 454 10.49 12.79 3.11
CA ILE A 454 10.80 14.22 3.07
C ILE A 454 12.30 14.40 2.96
N LEU A 455 12.76 15.01 1.86
CA LEU A 455 14.12 15.45 1.67
C LEU A 455 14.29 16.82 2.32
N LEU A 456 15.06 16.89 3.42
CA LEU A 456 15.29 18.09 4.19
C LEU A 456 16.66 18.70 3.83
N PRO A 457 16.73 19.87 3.15
CA PRO A 457 17.98 20.44 2.65
C PRO A 457 18.77 21.14 3.76
N ILE A 458 19.16 20.40 4.77
CA ILE A 458 20.02 20.83 5.87
C ILE A 458 21.30 19.99 5.83
N GLN A 459 22.46 20.67 5.75
CA GLN A 459 23.77 20.02 5.76
C GLN A 459 24.76 20.81 6.62
N GLY A 460 25.38 20.12 7.57
CA GLY A 460 26.34 20.73 8.49
C GLY A 460 25.69 21.70 9.49
N ARG A 461 26.53 22.56 10.09
CA ARG A 461 26.09 23.41 11.22
C ARG A 461 25.34 24.69 10.83
N LYS A 462 25.42 25.11 9.57
CA LYS A 462 24.85 26.39 9.10
C LYS A 462 23.60 26.12 8.28
N LEU A 463 22.47 26.69 8.70
CA LEU A 463 21.24 26.62 7.94
C LEU A 463 21.36 27.38 6.61
N PRO A 464 20.94 26.81 5.46
CA PRO A 464 20.96 27.47 4.16
C PRO A 464 19.85 28.52 4.08
N VAL A 465 20.23 29.79 4.14
CA VAL A 465 19.27 30.91 4.08
C VAL A 465 18.89 31.20 2.64
N LYS A 466 19.86 31.20 1.71
CA LYS A 466 19.64 31.50 0.30
C LYS A 466 19.03 30.33 -0.47
N ALA A 467 18.17 30.62 -1.44
CA ALA A 467 17.58 29.63 -2.33
C ALA A 467 18.65 28.84 -3.06
N ALA A 468 19.68 29.49 -3.58
CA ALA A 468 20.79 28.84 -4.28
C ALA A 468 21.49 27.78 -3.41
N ASP A 469 21.73 28.07 -2.13
CA ASP A 469 22.35 27.10 -1.20
C ASP A 469 21.44 25.89 -0.96
N ARG A 470 20.13 26.12 -0.82
CA ARG A 470 19.12 25.05 -0.65
C ARG A 470 19.05 24.18 -1.88
N ILE A 471 18.97 24.78 -3.07
CA ILE A 471 18.90 24.10 -4.35
C ILE A 471 20.13 23.20 -4.54
N ALA A 472 21.34 23.71 -4.27
CA ALA A 472 22.56 22.92 -4.38
C ALA A 472 22.56 21.69 -3.46
N ILE A 473 22.00 21.80 -2.22
CA ILE A 473 21.86 20.67 -1.31
C ILE A 473 20.81 19.69 -1.86
N ILE A 474 19.67 20.20 -2.36
CA ILE A 474 18.60 19.37 -2.94
C ILE A 474 19.12 18.55 -4.12
N GLU A 475 19.84 19.19 -5.07
CA GLU A 475 20.43 18.52 -6.22
C GLU A 475 21.40 17.42 -5.79
N ASN A 476 22.32 17.71 -4.87
CA ASN A 476 23.25 16.72 -4.33
C ASN A 476 22.53 15.53 -3.69
N MET A 477 21.46 15.78 -2.92
CA MET A 477 20.67 14.70 -2.29
C MET A 477 19.88 13.88 -3.31
N LEU A 478 19.37 14.51 -4.37
CA LEU A 478 18.69 13.81 -5.47
C LEU A 478 19.66 12.91 -6.24
N ASP A 479 20.89 13.39 -6.48
CA ASP A 479 21.94 12.58 -7.11
C ASP A 479 22.32 11.37 -6.26
N LYS A 480 22.48 11.54 -4.94
CA LYS A 480 22.70 10.43 -4.01
C LYS A 480 21.54 9.44 -4.02
N ALA A 481 20.29 9.92 -4.00
CA ALA A 481 19.11 9.07 -4.09
C ALA A 481 19.11 8.26 -5.40
N ALA A 482 19.46 8.89 -6.53
CA ALA A 482 19.56 8.21 -7.82
C ALA A 482 20.66 7.14 -7.83
N MET A 483 21.83 7.41 -7.24
CA MET A 483 22.92 6.42 -7.08
C MET A 483 22.48 5.20 -6.25
N LEU A 484 21.59 5.37 -5.27
CA LEU A 484 20.99 4.30 -4.47
C LEU A 484 19.78 3.64 -5.16
N GLY A 485 19.49 4.02 -6.41
CA GLY A 485 18.33 3.50 -7.16
C GLY A 485 16.97 3.92 -6.60
N ILE A 486 16.92 5.05 -5.88
CA ILE A 486 15.67 5.59 -5.31
C ILE A 486 15.02 6.48 -6.37
N PRO A 487 13.79 6.17 -6.82
CA PRO A 487 13.13 6.97 -7.86
C PRO A 487 12.60 8.30 -7.30
N ARG A 488 12.56 9.34 -8.17
CA ARG A 488 12.04 10.67 -7.81
C ARG A 488 10.61 10.66 -7.25
N ARG A 489 9.79 9.68 -7.63
CA ARG A 489 8.42 9.51 -7.09
C ARG A 489 8.37 9.21 -5.58
N LEU A 490 9.50 8.92 -4.94
CA LEU A 490 9.60 8.75 -3.50
C LEU A 490 10.12 10.00 -2.77
N VAL A 491 10.34 11.13 -3.48
CA VAL A 491 10.96 12.32 -2.89
C VAL A 491 9.97 13.47 -2.79
N LEU A 492 9.72 13.93 -1.55
CA LEU A 492 9.00 15.16 -1.20
C LEU A 492 10.01 16.17 -0.63
N VAL A 493 10.19 17.31 -1.26
CA VAL A 493 11.23 18.28 -0.84
C VAL A 493 10.67 19.22 0.22
N ASP A 494 11.28 19.29 1.40
CA ASP A 494 11.04 20.38 2.35
C ASP A 494 11.81 21.63 1.89
N VAL A 495 11.09 22.71 1.64
CA VAL A 495 11.69 23.96 1.15
C VAL A 495 12.24 24.85 2.28
N LEU A 496 12.19 24.37 3.51
CA LEU A 496 12.79 24.94 4.73
C LEU A 496 12.27 26.34 5.09
N ALA A 497 11.28 26.40 5.99
CA ALA A 497 10.85 27.66 6.58
C ALA A 497 11.82 28.13 7.66
N LEU A 498 12.38 29.31 7.49
CA LEU A 498 13.18 29.99 8.50
C LEU A 498 12.43 31.21 9.04
N ALA A 499 12.61 31.52 10.32
CA ALA A 499 11.91 32.62 11.00
C ALA A 499 12.26 33.98 10.37
N VAL A 500 11.27 34.69 9.83
CA VAL A 500 11.47 36.03 9.24
C VAL A 500 11.89 37.07 10.27
N ALA A 501 11.57 36.87 11.55
CA ALA A 501 12.03 37.71 12.65
C ALA A 501 13.56 37.75 12.80
N SER A 502 14.23 36.65 12.44
CA SER A 502 15.71 36.55 12.49
C SER A 502 16.39 36.67 11.13
N LYS A 503 15.67 36.39 10.04
CA LYS A 503 16.15 36.37 8.65
C LYS A 503 15.11 37.01 7.74
N ALA A 504 15.21 38.32 7.53
CA ALA A 504 14.22 39.12 6.79
C ALA A 504 13.95 38.58 5.36
N GLU A 505 14.95 38.01 4.69
CA GLU A 505 14.85 37.43 3.35
C GLU A 505 14.23 36.03 3.31
N ALA A 506 14.06 35.34 4.46
CA ALA A 506 13.71 33.91 4.52
C ALA A 506 12.45 33.55 3.72
N ALA A 507 11.43 34.40 3.76
CA ALA A 507 10.19 34.18 3.01
C ALA A 507 10.42 34.20 1.49
N ARG A 508 11.17 35.19 0.97
CA ARG A 508 11.46 35.31 -0.46
C ARG A 508 12.32 34.14 -0.96
N GLU A 509 13.35 33.80 -0.22
CA GLU A 509 14.24 32.68 -0.55
C GLU A 509 13.46 31.34 -0.50
N GLY A 510 12.51 31.17 0.41
CA GLY A 510 11.59 30.04 0.44
C GLY A 510 10.71 29.96 -0.82
N LEU A 511 10.08 31.08 -1.20
CA LEU A 511 9.26 31.13 -2.42
C LEU A 511 10.08 30.86 -3.70
N GLU A 512 11.34 31.31 -3.77
CA GLU A 512 12.26 31.00 -4.87
C GLU A 512 12.55 29.51 -4.94
N THR A 513 12.84 28.88 -3.80
CA THR A 513 13.06 27.43 -3.71
C THR A 513 11.83 26.65 -4.17
N ILE A 514 10.61 27.05 -3.76
CA ILE A 514 9.35 26.43 -4.20
C ILE A 514 9.21 26.50 -5.73
N ARG A 515 9.42 27.68 -6.34
CA ARG A 515 9.31 27.85 -7.80
C ARG A 515 10.30 26.97 -8.54
N TRP A 516 11.53 26.90 -8.05
CA TRP A 516 12.54 26.03 -8.64
C TRP A 516 12.10 24.56 -8.58
N CYS A 517 11.64 24.07 -7.43
CA CYS A 517 11.14 22.70 -7.28
C CYS A 517 9.96 22.41 -8.21
N ALA A 518 8.98 23.30 -8.28
CA ALA A 518 7.80 23.16 -9.14
C ALA A 518 8.21 23.10 -10.63
N ALA A 519 9.15 23.95 -11.07
CA ALA A 519 9.68 23.94 -12.44
C ALA A 519 10.43 22.64 -12.79
N HIS A 520 10.94 21.91 -11.78
CA HIS A 520 11.62 20.63 -11.96
C HIS A 520 10.71 19.42 -11.70
N GLY A 521 9.39 19.62 -11.56
CA GLY A 521 8.40 18.56 -11.32
C GLY A 521 8.48 17.90 -9.94
N LEU A 522 9.11 18.57 -8.95
CA LEU A 522 9.24 18.07 -7.59
C LEU A 522 8.06 18.52 -6.73
N ALA A 523 7.45 17.58 -6.02
CA ALA A 523 6.50 17.90 -4.97
C ALA A 523 7.20 18.50 -3.75
N THR A 524 6.54 19.43 -3.07
CA THR A 524 7.13 20.18 -1.96
C THR A 524 6.26 20.20 -0.72
N THR A 525 6.92 20.29 0.44
CA THR A 525 6.31 20.55 1.75
C THR A 525 7.07 21.63 2.50
N ILE A 526 6.53 22.08 3.61
CA ILE A 526 7.16 23.06 4.50
C ILE A 526 6.58 22.94 5.92
N GLY A 527 7.42 23.02 6.94
CA GLY A 527 7.02 23.23 8.33
C GLY A 527 6.52 24.68 8.52
N LEU A 528 5.25 24.93 8.22
CA LEU A 528 4.69 26.28 8.05
C LEU A 528 4.88 27.19 9.28
N SER A 529 4.74 26.65 10.47
CA SER A 529 4.80 27.41 11.73
C SER A 529 6.15 28.07 11.99
N ASN A 530 7.22 27.60 11.37
CA ASN A 530 8.56 28.13 11.57
C ASN A 530 8.74 29.54 11.00
N ILE A 531 7.99 29.91 9.92
CA ILE A 531 8.12 31.22 9.26
C ILE A 531 7.82 32.38 10.22
N SER A 532 6.87 32.21 11.12
CA SER A 532 6.40 33.23 12.06
C SER A 532 7.00 33.12 13.47
N PHE A 533 7.99 32.25 13.66
CA PHE A 533 8.59 32.05 14.99
C PHE A 533 9.14 33.37 15.54
N GLY A 534 8.80 33.71 16.80
CA GLY A 534 9.18 34.95 17.46
C GLY A 534 8.31 36.16 17.14
N LEU A 535 7.31 36.06 16.27
CA LEU A 535 6.39 37.17 15.95
C LEU A 535 5.08 37.07 16.73
N PRO A 536 4.42 38.20 17.02
CA PRO A 536 3.03 38.22 17.48
C PRO A 536 2.08 37.87 16.32
N ALA A 537 0.83 37.50 16.62
CA ALA A 537 -0.21 37.19 15.63
C ALA A 537 0.25 36.20 14.55
N ARG A 538 0.97 35.15 14.94
CA ARG A 538 1.64 34.15 14.07
C ARG A 538 0.71 33.59 12.98
N GLU A 539 -0.57 33.42 13.32
CA GLU A 539 -1.56 32.87 12.39
C GLU A 539 -1.73 33.74 11.14
N LEU A 540 -1.70 35.10 11.28
CA LEU A 540 -1.77 36.00 10.13
C LEU A 540 -0.59 35.83 9.19
N VAL A 541 0.62 35.73 9.75
CA VAL A 541 1.86 35.56 8.97
C VAL A 541 1.86 34.19 8.27
N ASN A 542 1.51 33.12 9.01
CA ASN A 542 1.45 31.77 8.47
C ASN A 542 0.46 31.66 7.31
N THR A 543 -0.74 32.19 7.46
CA THR A 543 -1.81 32.12 6.47
C THR A 543 -1.47 32.92 5.21
N THR A 544 -0.94 34.14 5.39
CA THR A 544 -0.49 34.98 4.26
C THR A 544 0.65 34.31 3.49
N PHE A 545 1.64 33.79 4.22
CA PHE A 545 2.75 33.08 3.59
C PHE A 545 2.30 31.81 2.86
N LEU A 546 1.35 31.06 3.44
CA LEU A 546 0.76 29.89 2.78
C LEU A 546 0.16 30.26 1.42
N SER A 547 -0.66 31.32 1.35
CA SER A 547 -1.28 31.76 0.09
C SER A 547 -0.23 32.15 -0.95
N MET A 548 0.84 32.84 -0.54
CA MET A 548 1.96 33.17 -1.43
C MET A 548 2.72 31.93 -1.91
N ALA A 549 2.91 30.95 -1.01
CA ALA A 549 3.62 29.71 -1.28
C ALA A 549 2.81 28.78 -2.22
N MET A 550 1.49 28.68 -2.03
CA MET A 550 0.61 27.98 -2.98
C MET A 550 0.69 28.58 -4.37
N GLY A 551 0.65 29.92 -4.49
CA GLY A 551 0.84 30.63 -5.74
C GLY A 551 2.25 30.46 -6.36
N ALA A 552 3.24 30.03 -5.59
CA ALA A 552 4.58 29.66 -6.07
C ALA A 552 4.70 28.19 -6.46
N GLY A 553 3.70 27.34 -6.18
CA GLY A 553 3.67 25.91 -6.52
C GLY A 553 3.90 24.95 -5.32
N LEU A 554 3.76 25.44 -4.07
CA LEU A 554 3.86 24.57 -2.89
C LEU A 554 2.73 23.51 -2.91
N SER A 555 3.08 22.23 -2.67
CA SER A 555 2.14 21.10 -2.78
C SER A 555 1.51 20.71 -1.45
N SER A 556 2.22 20.93 -0.33
CA SER A 556 1.76 20.56 1.02
C SER A 556 2.44 21.40 2.11
N CYS A 557 1.88 21.34 3.32
CA CYS A 557 2.57 21.84 4.51
C CYS A 557 2.34 20.95 5.72
N ILE A 558 3.30 20.93 6.63
CA ILE A 558 3.18 20.34 7.96
C ILE A 558 2.66 21.47 8.86
N ALA A 559 1.44 21.30 9.38
CA ALA A 559 0.78 22.31 10.19
C ALA A 559 -0.36 21.74 11.05
N ASN A 560 -0.78 22.49 12.07
CA ASN A 560 -1.96 22.15 12.86
C ASN A 560 -3.26 22.45 12.07
N PRO A 561 -4.05 21.43 11.68
CA PRO A 561 -5.28 21.63 10.91
C PRO A 561 -6.41 22.30 11.72
N SER A 562 -6.25 22.51 13.04
CA SER A 562 -7.25 23.22 13.86
C SER A 562 -7.39 24.71 13.54
N SER A 563 -6.41 25.32 12.85
CA SER A 563 -6.49 26.72 12.43
C SER A 563 -7.55 26.89 11.33
N GLY A 564 -8.65 27.56 11.63
CA GLY A 564 -9.72 27.91 10.68
C GLY A 564 -9.19 28.74 9.51
N ARG A 565 -8.38 29.75 9.79
CA ARG A 565 -7.75 30.62 8.77
C ARG A 565 -6.85 29.85 7.81
N LEU A 566 -6.15 28.83 8.32
CA LEU A 566 -5.29 27.98 7.48
C LEU A 566 -6.14 27.18 6.48
N ARG A 567 -7.25 26.60 6.95
CA ARG A 567 -8.17 25.84 6.10
C ARG A 567 -8.88 26.74 5.08
N GLU A 568 -9.29 27.95 5.48
CA GLU A 568 -9.88 28.96 4.59
C GLU A 568 -8.90 29.37 3.48
N ALA A 569 -7.65 29.67 3.85
CA ALA A 569 -6.62 30.04 2.88
C ALA A 569 -6.30 28.88 1.91
N LYS A 570 -6.23 27.65 2.43
CA LYS A 570 -6.05 26.45 1.59
C LYS A 570 -7.21 26.28 0.60
N ALA A 571 -8.46 26.37 1.07
CA ALA A 571 -9.62 26.18 0.21
C ALA A 571 -9.73 27.28 -0.87
N ALA A 572 -9.54 28.54 -0.50
CA ALA A 572 -9.50 29.65 -1.46
C ALA A 572 -8.31 29.53 -2.43
N GLY A 573 -7.16 29.10 -1.94
CA GLY A 573 -5.98 28.85 -2.78
C GLY A 573 -6.21 27.77 -3.82
N ASP A 574 -6.83 26.65 -3.47
CA ASP A 574 -7.16 25.56 -4.42
C ASP A 574 -8.08 26.04 -5.56
N VAL A 575 -9.07 26.90 -5.25
CA VAL A 575 -9.91 27.53 -6.29
C VAL A 575 -9.07 28.42 -7.21
N LEU A 576 -8.25 29.30 -6.63
CA LEU A 576 -7.45 30.26 -7.39
C LEU A 576 -6.36 29.59 -8.25
N MET A 577 -5.86 28.43 -7.81
CA MET A 577 -4.88 27.62 -8.56
C MET A 577 -5.55 26.67 -9.57
N GLY A 578 -6.89 26.61 -9.63
CA GLY A 578 -7.62 25.72 -10.52
C GLY A 578 -7.63 24.25 -10.09
N HIS A 579 -7.26 23.98 -8.84
CA HIS A 579 -7.23 22.61 -8.28
C HIS A 579 -8.61 22.13 -7.79
N ASP A 580 -9.51 23.07 -7.44
CA ASP A 580 -10.91 22.77 -7.14
C ASP A 580 -11.76 23.03 -8.38
N ARG A 581 -12.04 21.94 -9.12
CA ARG A 581 -12.78 22.02 -10.38
C ARG A 581 -14.17 22.59 -10.14
N ASP A 582 -14.52 23.63 -10.92
CA ASP A 582 -15.78 24.34 -10.84
C ASP A 582 -16.06 24.95 -9.44
N ALA A 583 -15.02 25.10 -8.60
CA ALA A 583 -15.09 25.53 -7.20
C ALA A 583 -16.07 24.69 -6.35
N ALA A 584 -16.30 23.43 -6.71
CA ALA A 584 -17.35 22.59 -6.11
C ALA A 584 -17.12 22.33 -4.63
N ALA A 585 -15.88 22.01 -4.22
CA ALA A 585 -15.55 21.77 -2.83
C ALA A 585 -15.64 23.05 -2.00
N PHE A 586 -15.20 24.19 -2.57
CA PHE A 586 -15.28 25.50 -1.92
C PHE A 586 -16.74 25.93 -1.71
N VAL A 587 -17.58 25.85 -2.76
CA VAL A 587 -19.00 26.19 -2.66
C VAL A 587 -19.70 25.33 -1.61
N ASN A 588 -19.48 24.02 -1.62
CA ASN A 588 -20.09 23.12 -0.63
C ASN A 588 -19.63 23.41 0.80
N GLY A 589 -18.34 23.73 0.99
CA GLY A 589 -17.77 24.00 2.32
C GLY A 589 -18.09 25.38 2.90
N TYR A 590 -18.33 26.37 2.03
CA TYR A 590 -18.44 27.79 2.43
C TYR A 590 -19.75 28.46 2.02
N ALA A 591 -20.76 27.72 1.54
CA ALA A 591 -22.07 28.27 1.13
C ALA A 591 -22.76 29.11 2.23
N MET A 592 -22.53 28.74 3.50
CA MET A 592 -23.12 29.44 4.67
C MET A 592 -22.12 30.36 5.40
N TRP A 593 -20.96 30.62 4.78
CA TRP A 593 -19.93 31.44 5.40
C TRP A 593 -20.39 32.91 5.51
N THR A 594 -20.18 33.54 6.68
CA THR A 594 -20.47 34.97 6.92
C THR A 594 -19.26 35.65 7.54
N PRO A 595 -18.98 36.95 7.19
CA PRO A 595 -17.90 37.72 7.82
C PRO A 595 -18.11 37.83 9.31
N GLY A 596 -17.09 37.49 10.12
CA GLY A 596 -17.12 37.60 11.58
C GLY A 596 -17.50 36.33 12.36
N ASN A 597 -18.22 35.40 11.76
CA ASN A 597 -18.28 34.00 12.21
C ASN A 597 -17.19 33.22 11.47
N GLY A 598 -15.95 33.38 11.90
CA GLY A 598 -14.85 32.61 11.27
C GLY A 598 -15.34 31.17 11.07
N GLY A 599 -15.49 30.78 9.78
CA GLY A 599 -16.21 29.58 9.41
C GLY A 599 -15.75 28.37 10.22
N THR A 600 -16.45 28.10 11.26
CA THR A 600 -16.48 26.80 11.85
C THR A 600 -17.26 25.95 10.85
N ALA A 601 -16.54 25.32 9.91
CA ALA A 601 -17.01 24.02 9.43
C ALA A 601 -17.37 23.29 10.71
N ASP A 602 -18.65 23.15 10.93
CA ASP A 602 -19.32 22.68 12.13
C ASP A 602 -18.42 22.02 13.18
N ALA A 603 -18.21 22.70 14.33
CA ALA A 603 -17.83 22.00 15.56
C ALA A 603 -18.85 20.89 15.92
N ALA A 604 -20.08 20.95 15.38
CA ALA A 604 -21.07 19.89 15.43
C ALA A 604 -20.72 18.67 14.52
N ALA A 605 -19.92 18.84 13.47
CA ALA A 605 -19.36 17.70 12.73
C ALA A 605 -18.23 17.01 13.51
N PHE A 606 -17.52 17.75 14.36
CA PHE A 606 -16.51 17.20 15.27
C PHE A 606 -17.08 16.28 16.36
N ALA A 607 -18.24 16.62 16.88
CA ALA A 607 -18.93 15.81 17.90
C ALA A 607 -19.44 14.47 17.35
N ARG A 608 -19.46 14.28 16.04
CA ARG A 608 -19.90 13.02 15.39
C ARG A 608 -18.81 11.97 15.25
N ALA A 609 -17.57 12.27 15.62
CA ALA A 609 -16.48 11.29 15.53
C ALA A 609 -16.40 10.34 16.75
N THR A 610 -17.07 10.66 17.85
CA THR A 610 -17.26 9.77 19.02
C THR A 610 -18.69 9.25 19.02
N ALA A 611 -18.83 7.93 19.10
CA ALA A 611 -20.15 7.30 19.20
C ALA A 611 -20.91 7.88 20.41
N GLN A 612 -22.14 8.32 20.18
CA GLN A 612 -23.02 8.85 21.23
C GLN A 612 -24.04 7.79 21.71
N THR A 613 -24.24 6.74 20.91
CA THR A 613 -25.14 5.64 21.19
C THR A 613 -24.45 4.29 21.00
N VAL A 614 -25.02 3.25 21.58
CA VAL A 614 -24.53 1.87 21.45
C VAL A 614 -24.52 1.44 19.98
N GLU A 615 -25.55 1.81 19.22
CA GLU A 615 -25.65 1.50 17.78
C GLU A 615 -24.53 2.18 16.98
N GLU A 616 -24.31 3.48 17.22
CA GLU A 616 -23.24 4.22 16.56
C GLU A 616 -21.88 3.61 16.87
N ALA A 617 -21.65 3.18 18.11
CA ALA A 617 -20.39 2.53 18.49
C ALA A 617 -20.18 1.24 17.69
N VAL A 618 -21.20 0.40 17.52
CA VAL A 618 -21.11 -0.82 16.71
C VAL A 618 -20.89 -0.48 15.23
N ILE A 619 -21.66 0.46 14.66
CA ILE A 619 -21.53 0.84 13.26
C ILE A 619 -20.13 1.41 12.96
N LEU A 620 -19.61 2.27 13.83
CA LEU A 620 -18.29 2.89 13.66
C LEU A 620 -17.12 1.97 14.05
N GLY A 621 -17.39 0.84 14.71
CA GLY A 621 -16.37 -0.05 15.24
C GLY A 621 -15.60 0.57 16.43
N ASP A 622 -16.29 1.38 17.27
CA ASP A 622 -15.72 2.07 18.44
C ASP A 622 -15.79 1.17 19.68
N ARG A 623 -14.83 0.24 19.77
CA ARG A 623 -14.73 -0.73 20.85
C ARG A 623 -14.42 -0.08 22.21
N GLU A 624 -13.75 1.09 22.21
CA GLU A 624 -13.35 1.78 23.45
C GLU A 624 -14.55 2.39 24.15
N SER A 625 -15.49 2.97 23.39
CA SER A 625 -16.65 3.69 23.95
C SER A 625 -17.83 2.77 24.25
N VAL A 626 -17.94 1.61 23.58
CA VAL A 626 -19.17 0.79 23.61
C VAL A 626 -19.53 0.28 24.99
N VAL A 627 -18.56 -0.10 25.83
CA VAL A 627 -18.83 -0.61 27.20
C VAL A 627 -19.41 0.50 28.06
N GLY A 628 -18.82 1.70 28.03
CA GLY A 628 -19.34 2.84 28.79
C GLY A 628 -20.74 3.28 28.33
N LEU A 629 -21.03 3.17 27.04
CA LEU A 629 -22.36 3.47 26.50
C LEU A 629 -23.39 2.42 26.94
N VAL A 630 -23.02 1.13 26.93
CA VAL A 630 -23.89 0.05 27.45
C VAL A 630 -24.16 0.24 28.94
N GLU A 631 -23.15 0.57 29.75
CA GLU A 631 -23.31 0.83 31.17
C GLU A 631 -24.25 2.01 31.45
N LYS A 632 -24.08 3.09 30.69
CA LYS A 632 -24.97 4.27 30.81
C LYS A 632 -26.44 3.93 30.49
N GLU A 633 -26.71 3.10 29.49
CA GLU A 633 -28.05 2.66 29.15
C GLU A 633 -28.64 1.74 30.27
N LEU A 634 -27.82 0.84 30.82
CA LEU A 634 -28.22 -0.01 31.95
C LEU A 634 -28.50 0.81 33.21
N GLU A 635 -27.69 1.83 33.52
CA GLU A 635 -27.93 2.75 34.64
C GLU A 635 -29.20 3.59 34.43
N ALA A 636 -29.55 3.89 33.18
CA ALA A 636 -30.82 4.52 32.84
C ALA A 636 -32.03 3.61 32.88
N GLY A 637 -31.84 2.32 33.23
CA GLY A 637 -32.92 1.33 33.39
C GLY A 637 -33.29 0.57 32.12
N ALA A 638 -32.41 0.56 31.10
CA ALA A 638 -32.64 -0.21 29.89
C ALA A 638 -32.56 -1.72 30.17
N ASP A 639 -33.50 -2.49 29.60
CA ASP A 639 -33.48 -3.94 29.67
C ASP A 639 -32.34 -4.54 28.84
N PRO A 640 -31.52 -5.45 29.40
CA PRO A 640 -30.42 -6.10 28.67
C PRO A 640 -30.86 -6.82 27.39
N PHE A 641 -32.04 -7.48 27.39
CA PHE A 641 -32.56 -8.14 26.19
C PHE A 641 -32.94 -7.13 25.09
N GLU A 642 -33.56 -6.02 25.47
CA GLU A 642 -33.91 -4.96 24.52
C GLU A 642 -32.68 -4.26 23.96
N LEU A 643 -31.58 -4.10 24.73
CA LEU A 643 -30.31 -3.58 24.23
C LEU A 643 -29.73 -4.51 23.16
N VAL A 644 -29.76 -5.82 23.35
CA VAL A 644 -29.30 -6.77 22.34
C VAL A 644 -30.19 -6.74 21.11
N ARG A 645 -31.52 -6.92 21.33
CA ARG A 645 -32.47 -7.10 20.23
C ARG A 645 -32.80 -5.83 19.48
N GLY A 646 -32.95 -4.73 20.20
CA GLY A 646 -33.41 -3.45 19.67
C GLY A 646 -32.27 -2.52 19.22
N ARG A 647 -31.00 -2.75 19.67
CA ARG A 647 -29.86 -1.88 19.41
C ARG A 647 -28.72 -2.62 18.71
N LEU A 648 -28.15 -3.65 19.34
CA LEU A 648 -26.94 -4.32 18.81
C LEU A 648 -27.21 -5.11 17.53
N ILE A 649 -28.29 -5.88 17.47
CA ILE A 649 -28.64 -6.68 16.27
C ILE A 649 -28.96 -5.77 15.07
N PRO A 650 -29.80 -4.72 15.18
CA PRO A 650 -30.01 -3.79 14.08
C PRO A 650 -28.72 -3.09 13.61
N ALA A 651 -27.85 -2.70 14.54
CA ALA A 651 -26.59 -2.03 14.20
C ALA A 651 -25.66 -2.95 13.38
N ILE A 652 -25.46 -4.19 13.80
CA ILE A 652 -24.60 -5.12 13.03
C ILE A 652 -25.25 -5.55 11.71
N THR A 653 -26.59 -5.60 11.64
CA THR A 653 -27.31 -5.84 10.39
C THR A 653 -27.08 -4.71 9.39
N GLU A 654 -27.12 -3.46 9.85
CA GLU A 654 -26.79 -2.30 9.01
C GLU A 654 -25.34 -2.34 8.54
N VAL A 655 -24.39 -2.76 9.38
CA VAL A 655 -23.00 -2.99 8.99
C VAL A 655 -22.91 -4.06 7.90
N GLY A 656 -23.65 -5.15 8.00
CA GLY A 656 -23.77 -6.17 6.96
C GLY A 656 -24.29 -5.59 5.64
N SER A 657 -25.36 -4.80 5.70
CA SER A 657 -25.92 -4.11 4.54
C SER A 657 -24.94 -3.12 3.91
N LYS A 658 -24.17 -2.38 4.71
CA LYS A 658 -23.09 -1.48 4.23
C LYS A 658 -21.97 -2.26 3.58
N TYR A 659 -21.65 -3.43 4.08
CA TYR A 659 -20.68 -4.33 3.47
C TYR A 659 -21.17 -4.86 2.11
N GLU A 660 -22.43 -5.29 2.00
CA GLU A 660 -23.03 -5.73 0.74
C GLU A 660 -23.08 -4.60 -0.31
N ARG A 661 -23.38 -3.38 0.11
CA ARG A 661 -23.36 -2.18 -0.76
C ARG A 661 -21.96 -1.64 -1.06
N ARG A 662 -20.90 -2.28 -0.53
CA ARG A 662 -19.50 -1.84 -0.66
C ARG A 662 -19.20 -0.46 -0.08
N GLU A 663 -20.02 0.01 0.85
CA GLU A 663 -19.73 1.19 1.67
C GLU A 663 -18.73 0.86 2.78
N TYR A 664 -18.77 -0.38 3.27
CA TYR A 664 -17.82 -0.96 4.22
C TYR A 664 -17.05 -2.11 3.56
N PHE A 665 -15.83 -2.33 4.04
CA PHE A 665 -14.94 -3.43 3.63
C PHE A 665 -14.66 -4.33 4.83
N LEU A 666 -13.98 -5.45 4.60
CA LEU A 666 -13.71 -6.43 5.63
C LEU A 666 -13.12 -5.84 6.92
N PRO A 667 -12.16 -4.89 6.89
CA PRO A 667 -11.63 -4.28 8.11
C PRO A 667 -12.69 -3.58 8.96
N GLN A 668 -13.63 -2.85 8.33
CA GLN A 668 -14.72 -2.19 9.05
C GLN A 668 -15.71 -3.21 9.61
N LEU A 669 -16.06 -4.23 8.81
CA LEU A 669 -16.95 -5.32 9.25
C LEU A 669 -16.39 -6.04 10.48
N LEU A 670 -15.10 -6.41 10.47
CA LEU A 670 -14.43 -7.07 11.60
C LEU A 670 -14.43 -6.20 12.85
N ARG A 671 -14.08 -4.92 12.74
CA ARG A 671 -14.10 -3.99 13.88
C ARG A 671 -15.50 -3.84 14.49
N SER A 672 -16.52 -3.71 13.64
CA SER A 672 -17.91 -3.63 14.10
C SER A 672 -18.34 -4.93 14.80
N ALA A 673 -17.94 -6.09 14.28
CA ALA A 673 -18.22 -7.39 14.91
C ALA A 673 -17.52 -7.52 16.28
N GLU A 674 -16.26 -7.13 16.39
CA GLU A 674 -15.52 -7.11 17.67
C GLU A 674 -16.14 -6.15 18.67
N THR A 675 -16.59 -4.97 18.22
CA THR A 675 -17.28 -3.98 19.07
C THR A 675 -18.59 -4.56 19.59
N MET A 676 -19.38 -5.21 18.74
CA MET A 676 -20.60 -5.90 19.15
C MET A 676 -20.31 -7.03 20.15
N GLN A 677 -19.28 -7.86 19.92
CA GLN A 677 -18.86 -8.91 20.85
C GLN A 677 -18.47 -8.34 22.22
N THR A 678 -17.78 -7.19 22.24
CA THR A 678 -17.39 -6.51 23.47
C THR A 678 -18.61 -6.00 24.24
N ALA A 679 -19.59 -5.40 23.55
CA ALA A 679 -20.85 -4.99 24.14
C ALA A 679 -21.65 -6.20 24.69
N PHE A 680 -21.75 -7.27 23.91
CA PHE A 680 -22.45 -8.49 24.29
C PHE A 680 -21.79 -9.20 25.48
N ALA A 681 -20.46 -9.25 25.54
CA ALA A 681 -19.72 -9.81 26.67
C ALA A 681 -20.07 -9.11 28.00
N ARG A 682 -20.32 -7.78 27.94
CA ARG A 682 -20.79 -7.01 29.13
C ARG A 682 -22.21 -7.32 29.52
N LEU A 683 -23.10 -7.59 28.55
CA LEU A 683 -24.53 -7.92 28.79
C LEU A 683 -24.76 -9.38 29.18
N LYS A 684 -23.94 -10.30 28.71
CA LYS A 684 -24.10 -11.76 28.91
C LYS A 684 -24.33 -12.19 30.34
N PRO A 685 -23.57 -11.70 31.36
CA PRO A 685 -23.85 -12.11 32.77
C PRO A 685 -25.19 -11.62 33.29
N LEU A 686 -25.82 -10.61 32.68
CA LEU A 686 -27.13 -10.09 33.04
C LEU A 686 -28.23 -10.91 32.37
N LEU A 687 -28.01 -11.35 31.13
CA LEU A 687 -28.94 -12.21 30.37
C LEU A 687 -29.00 -13.65 30.90
N GLU A 688 -27.96 -14.15 31.57
CA GLU A 688 -27.92 -15.49 32.17
C GLU A 688 -28.54 -15.54 33.58
N ARG A 689 -28.95 -14.41 34.15
CA ARG A 689 -29.58 -14.31 35.48
C ARG A 689 -31.11 -14.33 35.46
N GLU A 690 -31.70 -14.17 34.30
CA GLU A 690 -33.11 -14.39 34.02
C GLU A 690 -33.36 -15.79 33.40
#